data_0ee3304bf9cba59b000e5897520fcd34
#
_entry.id   0ee3304bf9cba59b000e5897520fcd34
#
_cell.length_a   1.000
_cell.length_b   1.000
_cell.length_c   1.000
_cell.angle_alpha   90.00
_cell.angle_beta   90.00
_cell.angle_gamma   90.00
#
_symmetry.space_group_name_H-M   'P 1'
#
loop_
_entity.id
_entity.type
_entity.pdbx_description
1 polymer ?
#
loop_
_entity_poly.entity_id
_entity_poly.type
_entity_poly.pdbx_seq_one_letter_code
_entity_poly.pdbx_strand_id
1 'polypeptide(L)'
;MLLFGAAIVPVAWVVHPLDLGQDKLLLTLLYLAVGTQIAALLPIRWTHGNQYMYDPLLVATGLIAPGAGVAVIAWLALFDGRIPGRDAPWWALAYNRANQAIDNAVPSLVVAAIATHHEWWTIPVRTIIYVILHLVLNYSIVARVLSIVNRTSFWATLSQNVGASTLTSTMMLSFSGGILYLLLQRSMWPVGFIMAPGLFGFLLAARGNVADAQRQTQVKDQTLDLAAQALDARDRYTESHSIRVSDLAGRLGDHLDLGNRQCELLRTAGSLHDLGKIGVRDDILNKPGPLTEEEWEVMRRHPDIGADMIEQHSALTEVAPLVRHHHERWDGTGYPSGLKGEVIPFGARILSVADSFDTITGARLYRRSLMTAIEGVEDISRRAGHWYDPNVVDALRDLHGLPGLDIADRPEVPRRITNLRVLRANPAFARLFAAIGISSLGDPLTQVATLVAIYNATGKAGAVALGFIAQALGTIVMSGALGGIADRFTRRRLVVTLELFRAALLVMLALVGPSIWLVVPVLFVLAMVNAIVQPARQAAVPGLVPAGQVGRANAMVAAAGTLAGAVGFGLAGFILALTFQSSQTRVLFLVDAATFVIAAAIMLGIPSLGGGTTTMRLTGALRRAWSTDAARPHLAIGAMAAFLLSMSFPALFALAYKLSTSGAQAYSLLEVVLSAGVLVGTIIVGRAVSIGTMRTAGAGLLLTGIFSLAMTFSQSLLPVAVFLFVASIGNPIYTVANQTALVEAADPPNRGSVMATRFTFVQTASIAGIAIGGLLTQVDPKNGPLIAYGVLAVGLILLGLFAIAAGRVPSNPLHGSAYEEATMQAAAAHPRVK
;
A
#
# COMPACT_ATOMS: atom_id res chain seq x y z
N MET A 1 -12.34 -34.40 -12.19
CA MET A 1 -11.39 -33.37 -12.59
C MET A 1 -10.48 -33.81 -13.72
N LEU A 2 -9.71 -34.92 -13.61
CA LEU A 2 -8.80 -35.36 -14.67
C LEU A 2 -9.54 -35.63 -15.99
N LEU A 3 -10.65 -36.35 -15.96
CA LEU A 3 -11.49 -36.59 -17.13
C LEU A 3 -12.11 -35.30 -17.67
N PHE A 4 -12.51 -34.39 -16.80
CA PHE A 4 -13.07 -33.09 -17.19
C PHE A 4 -11.99 -32.19 -17.80
N GLY A 5 -10.79 -32.15 -17.23
CA GLY A 5 -9.65 -31.38 -17.74
C GLY A 5 -9.16 -31.92 -19.08
N ALA A 6 -9.16 -33.22 -19.29
CA ALA A 6 -8.85 -33.86 -20.58
C ALA A 6 -9.94 -33.60 -21.64
N ALA A 7 -11.22 -33.52 -21.22
CA ALA A 7 -12.34 -33.25 -22.11
C ALA A 7 -12.46 -31.77 -22.48
N ILE A 8 -11.92 -30.82 -21.66
CA ILE A 8 -12.06 -29.37 -21.93
C ILE A 8 -11.38 -28.97 -23.24
N VAL A 9 -10.28 -29.61 -23.62
CA VAL A 9 -9.55 -29.30 -24.86
C VAL A 9 -10.41 -29.59 -26.11
N PRO A 10 -10.97 -30.81 -26.31
CA PRO A 10 -11.81 -31.06 -27.45
C PRO A 10 -13.14 -30.28 -27.43
N VAL A 11 -13.74 -30.08 -26.25
CA VAL A 11 -14.94 -29.26 -26.11
C VAL A 11 -14.64 -27.78 -26.50
N ALA A 12 -13.56 -27.22 -26.00
CA ALA A 12 -13.13 -25.88 -26.33
C ALA A 12 -12.79 -25.74 -27.83
N TRP A 13 -12.23 -26.78 -28.44
CA TRP A 13 -11.97 -26.81 -29.91
C TRP A 13 -13.26 -26.78 -30.74
N VAL A 14 -14.30 -27.48 -30.31
CA VAL A 14 -15.60 -27.49 -31.01
C VAL A 14 -16.30 -26.11 -30.85
N VAL A 15 -16.21 -25.49 -29.66
CA VAL A 15 -16.87 -24.21 -29.38
C VAL A 15 -16.14 -23.05 -30.05
N HIS A 16 -14.80 -23.06 -30.05
CA HIS A 16 -13.98 -22.02 -30.64
C HIS A 16 -12.72 -22.61 -31.28
N PRO A 17 -12.81 -23.07 -32.55
CA PRO A 17 -11.70 -23.70 -33.27
C PRO A 17 -10.57 -22.68 -33.51
N LEU A 18 -9.33 -23.13 -33.39
CA LEU A 18 -8.14 -22.36 -33.72
C LEU A 18 -7.90 -22.34 -35.22
N ASP A 19 -7.85 -21.17 -35.80
CA ASP A 19 -7.36 -20.98 -37.15
C ASP A 19 -5.82 -20.79 -37.14
N LEU A 20 -5.10 -21.87 -37.38
CA LEU A 20 -3.63 -21.90 -37.42
C LEU A 20 -3.04 -21.43 -38.74
N GLY A 21 -3.88 -21.06 -39.72
CA GLY A 21 -3.44 -20.60 -41.04
C GLY A 21 -2.80 -19.20 -41.05
N GLN A 22 -2.75 -18.52 -39.90
CA GLN A 22 -2.09 -17.25 -39.76
C GLN A 22 -0.67 -17.43 -39.21
N ASP A 23 0.38 -17.24 -40.02
CA ASP A 23 1.80 -17.41 -39.62
C ASP A 23 2.18 -16.71 -38.32
N LYS A 24 1.62 -15.51 -38.09
CA LYS A 24 1.88 -14.72 -36.88
C LYS A 24 1.20 -15.29 -35.62
N LEU A 25 0.03 -15.91 -35.74
CA LEU A 25 -0.67 -16.52 -34.63
C LEU A 25 0.12 -17.73 -34.12
N LEU A 26 0.57 -18.59 -35.01
CA LEU A 26 1.36 -19.77 -34.64
C LEU A 26 2.66 -19.41 -33.94
N LEU A 27 3.40 -18.42 -34.46
CA LEU A 27 4.62 -17.90 -33.82
C LEU A 27 4.34 -17.31 -32.44
N THR A 28 3.25 -16.56 -32.27
CA THR A 28 2.85 -15.97 -30.98
C THR A 28 2.48 -17.04 -29.98
N LEU A 29 1.74 -18.08 -30.39
CA LEU A 29 1.38 -19.19 -29.53
C LEU A 29 2.60 -20.03 -29.13
N LEU A 30 3.52 -20.25 -30.05
CA LEU A 30 4.79 -20.94 -29.74
C LEU A 30 5.63 -20.14 -28.73
N TYR A 31 5.73 -18.84 -28.91
CA TYR A 31 6.42 -17.93 -27.98
C TYR A 31 5.79 -17.98 -26.57
N LEU A 32 4.46 -17.91 -26.50
CA LEU A 32 3.73 -18.00 -25.24
C LEU A 32 3.86 -19.37 -24.59
N ALA A 33 3.84 -20.46 -25.36
CA ALA A 33 4.04 -21.81 -24.85
C ALA A 33 5.44 -22.02 -24.26
N VAL A 34 6.48 -21.57 -24.97
CA VAL A 34 7.88 -21.62 -24.47
C VAL A 34 8.03 -20.76 -23.23
N GLY A 35 7.48 -19.55 -23.23
CA GLY A 35 7.50 -18.64 -22.09
C GLY A 35 6.78 -19.26 -20.89
N THR A 36 5.62 -19.87 -21.08
CA THR A 36 4.86 -20.55 -20.03
C THR A 36 5.65 -21.71 -19.43
N GLN A 37 6.33 -22.49 -20.25
CA GLN A 37 7.18 -23.58 -19.79
C GLN A 37 8.38 -23.07 -18.98
N ILE A 38 9.06 -22.01 -19.43
CA ILE A 38 10.16 -21.40 -18.67
C ILE A 38 9.65 -20.86 -17.33
N ALA A 39 8.49 -20.21 -17.32
CA ALA A 39 7.88 -19.68 -16.10
C ALA A 39 7.46 -20.79 -15.12
N ALA A 40 7.03 -21.96 -15.62
CA ALA A 40 6.66 -23.12 -14.79
C ALA A 40 7.88 -23.74 -14.08
N LEU A 41 9.07 -23.61 -14.65
CA LEU A 41 10.32 -24.07 -14.03
C LEU A 41 10.87 -23.13 -12.95
N LEU A 42 10.24 -21.96 -12.78
CA LEU A 42 10.67 -20.92 -11.86
C LEU A 42 9.58 -20.60 -10.80
N PRO A 43 9.26 -21.54 -9.88
CA PRO A 43 8.22 -21.30 -8.88
C PRO A 43 8.66 -20.28 -7.83
N ILE A 44 7.69 -19.46 -7.36
CA ILE A 44 7.85 -18.66 -6.15
C ILE A 44 7.36 -19.49 -4.98
N ARG A 45 8.24 -19.77 -4.01
CA ARG A 45 7.87 -20.50 -2.78
C ARG A 45 7.13 -19.57 -1.83
N TRP A 46 5.95 -19.97 -1.39
CA TRP A 46 5.14 -19.29 -0.37
C TRP A 46 4.99 -20.20 0.84
N THR A 47 4.62 -19.63 1.98
CA THR A 47 4.37 -20.38 3.22
C THR A 47 3.30 -21.46 3.06
N HIS A 48 2.39 -21.31 2.11
CA HIS A 48 1.27 -22.22 1.87
C HIS A 48 1.28 -22.84 0.44
N GLY A 49 2.44 -22.88 -0.21
CA GLY A 49 2.57 -23.49 -1.54
C GLY A 49 3.49 -22.74 -2.49
N ASN A 50 3.49 -23.12 -3.76
CA ASN A 50 4.26 -22.48 -4.81
C ASN A 50 3.33 -21.64 -5.70
N GLN A 51 3.69 -20.38 -5.93
CA GLN A 51 3.07 -19.57 -6.97
C GLN A 51 3.97 -19.54 -8.21
N TYR A 52 3.36 -19.68 -9.38
CA TYR A 52 4.10 -19.75 -10.62
C TYR A 52 3.92 -18.48 -11.44
N MET A 53 4.96 -18.12 -12.20
CA MET A 53 5.00 -16.88 -13.01
C MET A 53 4.33 -17.05 -14.38
N TYR A 54 3.63 -18.14 -14.63
CA TYR A 54 3.01 -18.42 -15.93
C TYR A 54 1.62 -17.78 -16.10
N ASP A 55 0.96 -17.32 -15.04
CA ASP A 55 -0.37 -16.71 -15.12
C ASP A 55 -0.46 -15.58 -16.16
N PRO A 56 0.50 -14.64 -16.27
CA PRO A 56 0.47 -13.61 -17.30
C PRO A 56 0.45 -14.17 -18.72
N LEU A 57 1.17 -15.26 -18.94
CA LEU A 57 1.30 -15.89 -20.24
C LEU A 57 0.04 -16.66 -20.61
N LEU A 58 -0.58 -17.35 -19.65
CA LEU A 58 -1.86 -18.04 -19.85
C LEU A 58 -3.02 -17.06 -20.05
N VAL A 59 -3.08 -15.96 -19.30
CA VAL A 59 -4.08 -14.88 -19.51
C VAL A 59 -3.93 -14.28 -20.91
N ALA A 60 -2.71 -13.92 -21.32
CA ALA A 60 -2.45 -13.44 -22.67
C ALA A 60 -2.85 -14.45 -23.75
N THR A 61 -2.52 -15.73 -23.54
CA THR A 61 -2.92 -16.82 -24.44
C THR A 61 -4.44 -16.95 -24.54
N GLY A 62 -5.15 -16.89 -23.41
CA GLY A 62 -6.60 -16.99 -23.37
C GLY A 62 -7.31 -15.81 -24.06
N LEU A 63 -6.70 -14.64 -24.09
CA LEU A 63 -7.19 -13.46 -24.80
C LEU A 63 -6.86 -13.50 -26.31
N ILE A 64 -5.73 -14.10 -26.71
CA ILE A 64 -5.30 -14.25 -28.11
C ILE A 64 -6.02 -15.42 -28.79
N ALA A 65 -6.03 -16.57 -28.13
CA ALA A 65 -6.56 -17.84 -28.66
C ALA A 65 -7.49 -18.49 -27.61
N PRO A 66 -8.72 -17.97 -27.46
CA PRO A 66 -9.65 -18.41 -26.46
C PRO A 66 -10.04 -19.88 -26.63
N GLY A 67 -10.41 -20.53 -25.55
CA GLY A 67 -10.85 -21.91 -25.54
C GLY A 67 -9.74 -22.91 -25.80
N ALA A 68 -9.63 -23.45 -26.98
CA ALA A 68 -8.69 -24.54 -27.33
C ALA A 68 -7.24 -24.11 -27.19
N GLY A 69 -6.88 -22.89 -27.59
CA GLY A 69 -5.49 -22.38 -27.56
C GLY A 69 -4.90 -22.37 -26.17
N VAL A 70 -5.58 -21.72 -25.24
CA VAL A 70 -5.10 -21.66 -23.86
C VAL A 70 -5.20 -23.01 -23.15
N ALA A 71 -6.23 -23.83 -23.45
CA ALA A 71 -6.36 -25.16 -22.85
C ALA A 71 -5.21 -26.10 -23.25
N VAL A 72 -4.83 -26.09 -24.52
CA VAL A 72 -3.70 -26.89 -25.04
C VAL A 72 -2.38 -26.42 -24.39
N ILE A 73 -2.12 -25.11 -24.35
CA ILE A 73 -0.87 -24.57 -23.77
C ILE A 73 -0.83 -24.87 -22.26
N ALA A 74 -1.92 -24.64 -21.53
CA ALA A 74 -1.98 -24.94 -20.10
C ALA A 74 -1.80 -26.46 -19.81
N TRP A 75 -2.29 -27.32 -20.67
CA TRP A 75 -2.13 -28.75 -20.48
C TRP A 75 -0.72 -29.25 -20.84
N LEU A 76 -0.14 -28.79 -21.94
CA LEU A 76 1.11 -29.32 -22.49
C LEU A 76 2.37 -28.62 -21.94
N ALA A 77 2.30 -27.30 -21.75
CA ALA A 77 3.48 -26.49 -21.43
C ALA A 77 3.79 -26.37 -19.92
N LEU A 78 2.93 -26.89 -19.03
CA LEU A 78 3.12 -26.78 -17.58
C LEU A 78 3.86 -27.97 -16.98
N PHE A 79 5.15 -28.09 -17.30
CA PHE A 79 6.04 -29.04 -16.65
C PHE A 79 6.90 -28.32 -15.61
N ASP A 80 6.64 -28.59 -14.33
CA ASP A 80 7.27 -27.91 -13.19
C ASP A 80 8.57 -28.57 -12.70
N GLY A 81 9.15 -29.45 -13.49
CA GLY A 81 10.40 -30.14 -13.20
C GLY A 81 10.28 -31.32 -12.23
N ARG A 82 9.11 -31.56 -11.63
CA ARG A 82 8.90 -32.70 -10.73
C ARG A 82 8.66 -33.99 -11.52
N ILE A 83 9.35 -35.07 -11.13
CA ILE A 83 9.22 -36.38 -11.77
C ILE A 83 8.01 -37.09 -11.19
N PRO A 84 7.03 -37.52 -12.04
CA PRO A 84 5.87 -38.27 -11.60
C PRO A 84 6.28 -39.57 -10.88
N GLY A 85 5.68 -39.79 -9.71
CA GLY A 85 5.95 -41.00 -8.90
C GLY A 85 7.20 -40.92 -8.01
N ARG A 86 8.11 -39.96 -8.26
CA ARG A 86 9.31 -39.72 -7.44
C ARG A 86 9.15 -38.48 -6.55
N ASP A 87 8.87 -37.31 -7.15
CA ASP A 87 8.83 -36.02 -6.47
C ASP A 87 7.39 -35.61 -6.13
N ALA A 88 6.41 -36.15 -6.83
CA ALA A 88 4.99 -35.98 -6.55
C ALA A 88 4.17 -37.14 -7.14
N PRO A 89 3.00 -37.47 -6.56
CA PRO A 89 2.09 -38.44 -7.16
C PRO A 89 1.65 -37.98 -8.56
N TRP A 90 1.64 -38.89 -9.52
CA TRP A 90 1.27 -38.57 -10.91
C TRP A 90 -0.10 -37.92 -11.04
N TRP A 91 -1.06 -38.30 -10.21
CA TRP A 91 -2.40 -37.73 -10.20
C TRP A 91 -2.41 -36.27 -9.75
N ALA A 92 -1.48 -35.85 -8.84
CA ALA A 92 -1.38 -34.45 -8.38
C ALA A 92 -0.86 -33.55 -9.51
N LEU A 93 0.10 -34.04 -10.31
CA LEU A 93 0.61 -33.29 -11.46
C LEU A 93 -0.46 -33.19 -12.55
N ALA A 94 -1.16 -34.29 -12.84
CA ALA A 94 -2.25 -34.29 -13.80
C ALA A 94 -3.44 -33.43 -13.35
N TYR A 95 -3.75 -33.45 -12.04
CA TYR A 95 -4.75 -32.55 -11.45
C TYR A 95 -4.38 -31.10 -11.66
N ASN A 96 -3.14 -30.70 -11.39
CA ASN A 96 -2.69 -29.31 -11.54
C ASN A 96 -2.85 -28.83 -13.00
N ARG A 97 -2.46 -29.65 -13.98
CA ARG A 97 -2.65 -29.34 -15.40
C ARG A 97 -4.13 -29.23 -15.79
N ALA A 98 -4.97 -30.16 -15.29
CA ALA A 98 -6.40 -30.10 -15.53
C ALA A 98 -7.05 -28.85 -14.93
N ASN A 99 -6.63 -28.47 -13.72
CA ASN A 99 -7.08 -27.26 -13.07
C ASN A 99 -6.72 -26.04 -13.91
N GLN A 100 -5.46 -25.90 -14.30
CA GLN A 100 -4.99 -24.78 -15.11
C GLN A 100 -5.64 -24.72 -16.50
N ALA A 101 -5.94 -25.85 -17.10
CA ALA A 101 -6.67 -25.87 -18.37
C ALA A 101 -8.12 -25.37 -18.22
N ILE A 102 -8.80 -25.77 -17.15
CA ILE A 102 -10.19 -25.37 -16.88
C ILE A 102 -10.28 -23.90 -16.48
N ASP A 103 -9.45 -23.48 -15.52
CA ASP A 103 -9.51 -22.12 -14.94
C ASP A 103 -9.03 -21.02 -15.90
N ASN A 104 -8.39 -21.39 -17.01
CA ASN A 104 -8.05 -20.48 -18.10
C ASN A 104 -8.95 -20.63 -19.34
N ALA A 105 -9.36 -21.83 -19.73
CA ALA A 105 -10.24 -22.01 -20.88
C ALA A 105 -11.65 -21.45 -20.66
N VAL A 106 -12.24 -21.69 -19.48
CA VAL A 106 -13.62 -21.22 -19.20
C VAL A 106 -13.71 -19.68 -19.20
N PRO A 107 -12.87 -18.92 -18.49
CA PRO A 107 -12.88 -17.46 -18.59
C PRO A 107 -12.64 -16.96 -20.00
N SER A 108 -11.74 -17.59 -20.77
CA SER A 108 -11.44 -17.15 -22.14
C SER A 108 -12.64 -17.31 -23.08
N LEU A 109 -13.37 -18.43 -22.97
CA LEU A 109 -14.60 -18.65 -23.73
C LEU A 109 -15.72 -17.68 -23.35
N VAL A 110 -15.89 -17.39 -22.03
CA VAL A 110 -16.87 -16.41 -21.58
C VAL A 110 -16.55 -15.03 -22.12
N VAL A 111 -15.29 -14.62 -22.05
CA VAL A 111 -14.84 -13.33 -22.60
C VAL A 111 -15.02 -13.27 -24.10
N ALA A 112 -14.72 -14.33 -24.83
CA ALA A 112 -14.93 -14.40 -26.29
C ALA A 112 -16.42 -14.33 -26.66
N ALA A 113 -17.31 -14.94 -25.88
CA ALA A 113 -18.74 -14.93 -26.10
C ALA A 113 -19.40 -13.55 -25.82
N ILE A 114 -18.92 -12.84 -24.81
CA ILE A 114 -19.49 -11.53 -24.42
C ILE A 114 -19.02 -10.42 -25.37
N ALA A 115 -17.82 -10.53 -25.90
CA ALA A 115 -17.16 -9.43 -26.61
C ALA A 115 -17.15 -9.69 -28.14
N THR A 116 -18.25 -9.34 -28.78
CA THR A 116 -18.42 -9.43 -30.25
C THR A 116 -17.64 -8.36 -31.04
N HIS A 117 -17.18 -7.30 -30.38
CA HIS A 117 -16.43 -6.21 -30.99
C HIS A 117 -14.97 -6.22 -30.59
N HIS A 118 -14.03 -6.18 -31.55
CA HIS A 118 -12.58 -6.20 -31.33
C HIS A 118 -11.98 -4.81 -31.14
N GLU A 119 -12.74 -3.85 -30.60
CA GLU A 119 -12.23 -2.52 -30.33
C GLU A 119 -11.30 -2.51 -29.10
N TRP A 120 -10.17 -1.82 -29.22
CA TRP A 120 -9.09 -1.81 -28.22
C TRP A 120 -9.54 -1.39 -26.80
N TRP A 121 -10.56 -0.52 -26.70
CA TRP A 121 -11.10 -0.07 -25.42
C TRP A 121 -11.89 -1.17 -24.68
N THR A 122 -12.27 -2.26 -25.34
CA THR A 122 -12.91 -3.41 -24.69
C THR A 122 -11.90 -4.31 -23.98
N ILE A 123 -10.60 -4.18 -24.30
CA ILE A 123 -9.54 -5.06 -23.77
C ILE A 123 -9.39 -4.96 -22.25
N PRO A 124 -9.38 -3.77 -21.62
CA PRO A 124 -9.35 -3.69 -20.15
C PRO A 124 -10.54 -4.42 -19.51
N VAL A 125 -11.73 -4.25 -20.04
CA VAL A 125 -12.95 -4.90 -19.53
C VAL A 125 -12.86 -6.42 -19.69
N ARG A 126 -12.42 -6.89 -20.86
CA ARG A 126 -12.16 -8.32 -21.11
C ARG A 126 -11.15 -8.90 -20.13
N THR A 127 -10.05 -8.20 -19.92
CA THR A 127 -9.01 -8.61 -18.97
C THR A 127 -9.55 -8.68 -17.54
N ILE A 128 -10.33 -7.68 -17.11
CA ILE A 128 -10.96 -7.66 -15.78
C ILE A 128 -11.90 -8.85 -15.61
N ILE A 129 -12.79 -9.09 -16.58
CA ILE A 129 -13.74 -10.20 -16.52
C ILE A 129 -12.99 -11.54 -16.49
N TYR A 130 -11.99 -11.69 -17.36
CA TYR A 130 -11.14 -12.87 -17.39
C TYR A 130 -10.49 -13.14 -16.04
N VAL A 131 -9.81 -12.13 -15.48
CA VAL A 131 -9.09 -12.24 -14.21
C VAL A 131 -10.03 -12.58 -13.05
N ILE A 132 -11.19 -11.94 -12.97
CA ILE A 132 -12.18 -12.25 -11.91
C ILE A 132 -12.65 -13.69 -12.02
N LEU A 133 -13.02 -14.15 -13.22
CA LEU A 133 -13.49 -15.52 -13.43
C LEU A 133 -12.38 -16.54 -13.16
N HIS A 134 -11.15 -16.28 -13.61
CA HIS A 134 -9.98 -17.10 -13.34
C HIS A 134 -9.72 -17.25 -11.84
N LEU A 135 -9.69 -16.13 -11.09
CA LEU A 135 -9.49 -16.15 -9.65
C LEU A 135 -10.59 -16.93 -8.91
N VAL A 136 -11.86 -16.65 -9.24
CA VAL A 136 -13.00 -17.34 -8.60
C VAL A 136 -12.95 -18.83 -8.87
N LEU A 137 -12.68 -19.26 -10.10
CA LEU A 137 -12.56 -20.67 -10.47
C LEU A 137 -11.38 -21.34 -9.78
N ASN A 138 -10.17 -20.77 -9.92
CA ASN A 138 -8.95 -21.36 -9.36
C ASN A 138 -9.06 -21.54 -7.85
N TYR A 139 -9.40 -20.47 -7.11
CA TYR A 139 -9.50 -20.56 -5.65
C TYR A 139 -10.65 -21.49 -5.20
N SER A 140 -11.79 -21.50 -5.89
CA SER A 140 -12.90 -22.38 -5.56
C SER A 140 -12.53 -23.87 -5.77
N ILE A 141 -11.88 -24.19 -6.89
CA ILE A 141 -11.44 -25.56 -7.20
C ILE A 141 -10.41 -26.03 -6.16
N VAL A 142 -9.38 -25.22 -5.90
CA VAL A 142 -8.32 -25.54 -4.92
C VAL A 142 -8.90 -25.68 -3.51
N ALA A 143 -9.74 -24.74 -3.07
CA ALA A 143 -10.37 -24.81 -1.75
C ALA A 143 -11.26 -26.05 -1.61
N ARG A 144 -12.00 -26.43 -2.66
CA ARG A 144 -12.84 -27.64 -2.65
C ARG A 144 -12.03 -28.91 -2.49
N VAL A 145 -10.94 -29.04 -3.23
CA VAL A 145 -10.03 -30.21 -3.14
C VAL A 145 -9.38 -30.28 -1.75
N LEU A 146 -8.82 -29.18 -1.27
CA LEU A 146 -8.20 -29.13 0.06
C LEU A 146 -9.21 -29.41 1.18
N SER A 147 -10.45 -28.94 1.05
CA SER A 147 -11.50 -29.23 2.04
C SER A 147 -11.83 -30.71 2.13
N ILE A 148 -11.80 -31.42 0.99
CA ILE A 148 -12.02 -32.88 0.94
C ILE A 148 -10.81 -33.62 1.54
N VAL A 149 -9.59 -33.24 1.14
CA VAL A 149 -8.35 -33.89 1.60
C VAL A 149 -8.16 -33.70 3.11
N ASN A 150 -8.35 -32.48 3.60
CA ASN A 150 -8.14 -32.14 5.01
C ASN A 150 -9.37 -32.36 5.90
N ARG A 151 -10.50 -32.80 5.35
CA ARG A 151 -11.78 -32.98 6.03
C ARG A 151 -12.25 -31.71 6.76
N THR A 152 -12.04 -30.54 6.15
CA THR A 152 -12.43 -29.23 6.68
C THR A 152 -13.61 -28.66 5.88
N SER A 153 -14.29 -27.64 6.42
CA SER A 153 -15.34 -26.97 5.67
C SER A 153 -14.77 -26.19 4.48
N PHE A 154 -15.50 -26.14 3.36
CA PHE A 154 -15.11 -25.39 2.16
C PHE A 154 -14.81 -23.91 2.49
N TRP A 155 -15.70 -23.26 3.24
CA TRP A 155 -15.57 -21.83 3.58
C TRP A 155 -14.38 -21.55 4.50
N ALA A 156 -14.10 -22.42 5.47
CA ALA A 156 -12.94 -22.30 6.32
C ALA A 156 -11.65 -22.45 5.50
N THR A 157 -11.59 -23.44 4.60
CA THR A 157 -10.45 -23.66 3.72
C THR A 157 -10.25 -22.49 2.75
N LEU A 158 -11.33 -21.95 2.18
CA LEU A 158 -11.27 -20.80 1.27
C LEU A 158 -10.71 -19.57 2.00
N SER A 159 -11.23 -19.25 3.18
CA SER A 159 -10.78 -18.09 3.95
C SER A 159 -9.33 -18.19 4.42
N GLN A 160 -8.84 -19.39 4.70
CA GLN A 160 -7.45 -19.64 5.07
C GLN A 160 -6.48 -19.52 3.88
N ASN A 161 -6.91 -19.93 2.67
CA ASN A 161 -6.05 -19.92 1.49
C ASN A 161 -6.14 -18.61 0.68
N VAL A 162 -7.21 -17.83 0.82
CA VAL A 162 -7.37 -16.53 0.15
C VAL A 162 -6.94 -15.41 1.09
N GLY A 163 -5.64 -15.34 1.38
CA GLY A 163 -5.06 -14.18 2.08
C GLY A 163 -4.97 -12.95 1.17
N ALA A 164 -5.07 -11.76 1.75
CA ALA A 164 -5.02 -10.50 0.99
C ALA A 164 -3.73 -10.37 0.15
N SER A 165 -2.59 -10.87 0.64
CA SER A 165 -1.31 -10.85 -0.08
C SER A 165 -1.30 -11.79 -1.28
N THR A 166 -1.86 -13.00 -1.13
CA THR A 166 -1.96 -13.99 -2.21
C THR A 166 -2.89 -13.50 -3.31
N LEU A 167 -4.06 -12.97 -2.93
CA LEU A 167 -5.03 -12.40 -3.87
C LEU A 167 -4.42 -11.23 -4.66
N THR A 168 -3.77 -10.29 -3.97
CA THR A 168 -3.13 -9.12 -4.61
C THR A 168 -2.04 -9.55 -5.59
N SER A 169 -1.18 -10.52 -5.22
CA SER A 169 -0.10 -11.00 -6.09
C SER A 169 -0.65 -11.69 -7.32
N THR A 170 -1.64 -12.57 -7.16
CA THR A 170 -2.25 -13.28 -8.28
C THR A 170 -2.99 -12.30 -9.21
N MET A 171 -3.69 -11.31 -8.66
CA MET A 171 -4.31 -10.24 -9.46
C MET A 171 -3.26 -9.47 -10.27
N MET A 172 -2.17 -9.01 -9.65
CA MET A 172 -1.10 -8.28 -10.35
C MET A 172 -0.49 -9.11 -11.48
N LEU A 173 -0.19 -10.39 -11.23
CA LEU A 173 0.33 -11.30 -12.24
C LEU A 173 -0.67 -11.49 -13.38
N SER A 174 -1.94 -11.74 -13.08
CA SER A 174 -2.98 -11.95 -14.08
C SER A 174 -3.25 -10.68 -14.91
N PHE A 175 -3.27 -9.49 -14.30
CA PHE A 175 -3.40 -8.23 -15.04
C PHE A 175 -2.22 -7.95 -15.98
N SER A 176 -1.01 -8.37 -15.61
CA SER A 176 0.16 -8.25 -16.51
C SER A 176 -0.01 -9.09 -17.79
N GLY A 177 -0.83 -10.15 -17.76
CA GLY A 177 -1.23 -10.90 -18.94
C GLY A 177 -2.07 -10.10 -19.94
N GLY A 178 -2.96 -9.23 -19.46
CA GLY A 178 -3.68 -8.28 -20.30
C GLY A 178 -2.73 -7.29 -20.99
N ILE A 179 -1.72 -6.80 -20.27
CA ILE A 179 -0.67 -5.94 -20.85
C ILE A 179 0.12 -6.71 -21.91
N LEU A 180 0.49 -7.95 -21.64
CA LEU A 180 1.21 -8.80 -22.58
C LEU A 180 0.37 -9.09 -23.84
N TYR A 181 -0.94 -9.32 -23.67
CA TYR A 181 -1.88 -9.45 -24.80
C TYR A 181 -1.86 -8.21 -25.69
N LEU A 182 -1.95 -7.00 -25.10
CA LEU A 182 -1.89 -5.74 -25.82
C LEU A 182 -0.59 -5.57 -26.61
N LEU A 183 0.55 -5.95 -26.01
CA LEU A 183 1.86 -5.88 -26.65
C LEU A 183 2.03 -6.88 -27.79
N LEU A 184 1.32 -8.01 -27.77
CA LEU A 184 1.40 -9.06 -28.79
C LEU A 184 0.33 -8.93 -29.89
N GLN A 185 -0.51 -7.89 -29.86
CA GLN A 185 -1.47 -7.62 -30.95
C GLN A 185 -0.76 -7.30 -32.27
N ARG A 186 -1.45 -7.58 -33.39
CA ARG A 186 -0.91 -7.45 -34.77
C ARG A 186 -0.27 -6.11 -35.07
N SER A 187 -0.84 -5.01 -34.56
CA SER A 187 -0.30 -3.64 -34.75
C SER A 187 0.96 -3.35 -33.97
N MET A 188 1.16 -4.05 -32.85
CA MET A 188 2.27 -3.85 -31.91
C MET A 188 3.27 -5.00 -31.93
N TRP A 189 3.04 -6.01 -32.75
CA TRP A 189 3.75 -7.29 -32.71
C TRP A 189 5.30 -7.17 -32.67
N PRO A 190 5.98 -6.31 -33.49
CA PRO A 190 7.43 -6.18 -33.41
C PRO A 190 7.91 -5.58 -32.07
N VAL A 191 7.17 -4.59 -31.56
CA VAL A 191 7.49 -3.92 -30.28
C VAL A 191 7.18 -4.86 -29.13
N GLY A 192 6.05 -5.56 -29.16
CA GLY A 192 5.63 -6.52 -28.15
C GLY A 192 6.63 -7.65 -27.97
N PHE A 193 7.16 -8.19 -29.07
CA PHE A 193 8.15 -9.27 -29.05
C PHE A 193 9.47 -8.85 -28.39
N ILE A 194 9.88 -7.58 -28.55
CA ILE A 194 11.05 -7.01 -27.90
C ILE A 194 10.79 -6.65 -26.43
N MET A 195 9.60 -6.14 -26.12
CA MET A 195 9.25 -5.66 -24.79
C MET A 195 8.78 -6.78 -23.84
N ALA A 196 8.23 -7.88 -24.35
CA ALA A 196 7.76 -8.97 -23.52
C ALA A 196 8.87 -9.61 -22.64
N PRO A 197 10.10 -9.83 -23.12
CA PRO A 197 11.22 -10.24 -22.27
C PRO A 197 11.56 -9.22 -21.19
N GLY A 198 11.44 -7.93 -21.47
CA GLY A 198 11.63 -6.85 -20.48
C GLY A 198 10.57 -6.88 -19.38
N LEU A 199 9.29 -7.05 -19.73
CA LEU A 199 8.21 -7.24 -18.75
C LEU A 199 8.44 -8.51 -17.92
N PHE A 200 8.84 -9.60 -18.55
CA PHE A 200 9.17 -10.84 -17.87
C PHE A 200 10.39 -10.70 -16.96
N GLY A 201 11.44 -10.00 -17.40
CA GLY A 201 12.62 -9.66 -16.59
C GLY A 201 12.25 -8.81 -15.38
N PHE A 202 11.36 -7.82 -15.53
CA PHE A 202 10.82 -7.03 -14.42
C PHE A 202 10.04 -7.91 -13.42
N LEU A 203 9.19 -8.81 -13.91
CA LEU A 203 8.47 -9.75 -13.04
C LEU A 203 9.41 -10.69 -12.29
N LEU A 204 10.48 -11.16 -12.94
CA LEU A 204 11.53 -11.96 -12.31
C LEU A 204 12.30 -11.17 -11.23
N ALA A 205 12.62 -9.92 -11.49
CA ALA A 205 13.28 -9.04 -10.52
C ALA A 205 12.37 -8.74 -9.32
N ALA A 206 11.09 -8.46 -9.57
CA ALA A 206 10.09 -8.29 -8.52
C ALA A 206 9.94 -9.56 -7.66
N ARG A 207 10.00 -10.75 -8.31
CA ARG A 207 10.08 -12.04 -7.62
C ARG A 207 11.30 -12.14 -6.71
N GLY A 208 12.49 -11.78 -7.21
CA GLY A 208 13.73 -11.81 -6.41
C GLY A 208 13.58 -11.02 -5.13
N ASN A 209 13.08 -9.78 -5.22
CA ASN A 209 12.86 -8.91 -4.07
C ASN A 209 11.85 -9.50 -3.06
N VAL A 210 10.77 -10.12 -3.54
CA VAL A 210 9.78 -10.79 -2.65
C VAL A 210 10.41 -12.01 -1.98
N ALA A 211 11.15 -12.83 -2.72
CA ALA A 211 11.82 -14.01 -2.18
C ALA A 211 12.90 -13.63 -1.14
N ASP A 212 13.67 -12.56 -1.39
CA ASP A 212 14.68 -12.06 -0.45
C ASP A 212 14.04 -11.49 0.81
N ALA A 213 12.93 -10.74 0.69
CA ALA A 213 12.19 -10.25 1.85
C ALA A 213 11.64 -11.41 2.70
N GLN A 214 11.11 -12.46 2.07
CA GLN A 214 10.65 -13.66 2.78
C GLN A 214 11.79 -14.41 3.46
N ARG A 215 12.93 -14.54 2.77
CA ARG A 215 14.13 -15.18 3.34
C ARG A 215 14.66 -14.40 4.54
N GLN A 216 14.66 -13.06 4.48
CA GLN A 216 15.05 -12.22 5.61
C GLN A 216 14.09 -12.41 6.80
N THR A 217 12.78 -12.48 6.56
CA THR A 217 11.79 -12.76 7.62
C THR A 217 12.03 -14.15 8.21
N GLN A 218 12.23 -15.17 7.38
CA GLN A 218 12.48 -16.54 7.84
C GLN A 218 13.80 -16.64 8.65
N VAL A 219 14.87 -15.98 8.19
CA VAL A 219 16.15 -15.95 8.91
C VAL A 219 15.98 -15.23 10.25
N LYS A 220 15.22 -14.13 10.29
CA LYS A 220 14.89 -13.41 11.53
C LYS A 220 14.18 -14.34 12.51
N ASP A 221 13.10 -15.02 12.06
CA ASP A 221 12.31 -15.92 12.92
C ASP A 221 13.19 -17.08 13.45
N GLN A 222 13.97 -17.72 12.58
CA GLN A 222 14.90 -18.79 12.97
C GLN A 222 15.98 -18.32 13.94
N THR A 223 16.46 -17.07 13.80
CA THR A 223 17.45 -16.49 14.71
C THR A 223 16.85 -16.21 16.08
N LEU A 224 15.60 -15.72 16.13
CA LEU A 224 14.87 -15.51 17.38
C LEU A 224 14.58 -16.82 18.09
N ASP A 225 14.15 -17.86 17.34
CA ASP A 225 13.94 -19.20 17.88
C ASP A 225 15.22 -19.82 18.42
N LEU A 226 16.35 -19.64 17.71
CA LEU A 226 17.65 -20.10 18.18
C LEU A 226 18.10 -19.39 19.47
N ALA A 227 17.87 -18.07 19.55
CA ALA A 227 18.17 -17.31 20.76
C ALA A 227 17.31 -17.75 21.95
N ALA A 228 16.01 -18.00 21.73
CA ALA A 228 15.10 -18.55 22.73
C ALA A 228 15.54 -19.94 23.18
N GLN A 229 15.89 -20.85 22.25
CA GLN A 229 16.40 -22.20 22.57
C GLN A 229 17.73 -22.18 23.31
N ALA A 230 18.64 -21.26 22.97
CA ALA A 230 19.91 -21.12 23.69
C ALA A 230 19.70 -20.66 25.13
N LEU A 231 18.71 -19.81 25.37
CA LEU A 231 18.30 -19.38 26.71
C LEU A 231 17.64 -20.54 27.48
N ASP A 232 16.69 -21.22 26.84
CA ASP A 232 16.02 -22.39 27.42
C ASP A 232 16.99 -23.52 27.76
N ALA A 233 18.08 -23.70 26.99
CA ALA A 233 19.13 -24.70 27.29
C ALA A 233 20.00 -24.35 28.53
N ARG A 234 20.09 -23.06 28.89
CA ARG A 234 20.80 -22.61 30.11
C ARG A 234 19.92 -22.74 31.35
N ASP A 235 18.63 -22.55 31.23
CA ASP A 235 17.64 -22.71 32.28
C ASP A 235 17.14 -24.18 32.27
N ARG A 236 17.58 -24.99 33.19
CA ARG A 236 17.25 -26.44 33.25
C ARG A 236 15.75 -26.76 33.30
N TYR A 237 14.90 -25.76 33.43
CA TYR A 237 13.46 -25.91 33.61
C TYR A 237 12.63 -25.60 32.36
N THR A 238 13.26 -25.18 31.25
CA THR A 238 12.54 -24.47 30.17
C THR A 238 12.69 -25.06 28.77
N GLU A 239 12.94 -26.38 28.60
CA GLU A 239 13.01 -26.96 27.25
C GLU A 239 11.74 -26.66 26.44
N SER A 240 11.88 -25.84 25.40
CA SER A 240 10.82 -25.35 24.52
C SER A 240 9.70 -24.50 25.18
N HIS A 241 9.89 -24.01 26.42
CA HIS A 241 8.92 -23.14 27.10
C HIS A 241 8.66 -21.85 26.31
N SER A 242 9.70 -21.13 25.94
CA SER A 242 9.60 -19.87 25.20
C SER A 242 8.84 -20.01 23.88
N ILE A 243 8.99 -21.16 23.20
CA ILE A 243 8.25 -21.48 21.96
C ILE A 243 6.76 -21.70 22.25
N ARG A 244 6.42 -22.44 23.31
CA ARG A 244 5.00 -22.69 23.67
C ARG A 244 4.30 -21.42 24.16
N VAL A 245 4.98 -20.59 24.94
CA VAL A 245 4.48 -19.26 25.35
C VAL A 245 4.25 -18.36 24.14
N SER A 246 5.17 -18.35 23.19
CA SER A 246 5.06 -17.63 21.93
C SER A 246 3.81 -18.05 21.12
N ASP A 247 3.62 -19.37 20.94
CA ASP A 247 2.46 -19.89 20.21
C ASP A 247 1.14 -19.56 20.94
N LEU A 248 1.07 -19.79 22.24
CA LEU A 248 -0.14 -19.51 23.02
C LEU A 248 -0.46 -18.02 23.05
N ALA A 249 0.53 -17.14 23.24
CA ALA A 249 0.33 -15.70 23.21
C ALA A 249 -0.21 -15.23 21.84
N GLY A 250 0.34 -15.79 20.75
CA GLY A 250 -0.17 -15.53 19.39
C GLY A 250 -1.61 -16.01 19.22
N ARG A 251 -1.95 -17.21 19.66
CA ARG A 251 -3.33 -17.78 19.58
C ARG A 251 -4.32 -16.98 20.43
N LEU A 252 -3.93 -16.55 21.63
CA LEU A 252 -4.75 -15.66 22.46
C LEU A 252 -4.97 -14.31 21.75
N GLY A 253 -3.94 -13.75 21.12
CA GLY A 253 -4.05 -12.54 20.32
C GLY A 253 -5.01 -12.70 19.13
N ASP A 254 -4.92 -13.81 18.41
CA ASP A 254 -5.84 -14.14 17.29
C ASP A 254 -7.29 -14.29 17.80
N HIS A 255 -7.47 -14.97 18.92
CA HIS A 255 -8.80 -15.18 19.54
C HIS A 255 -9.43 -13.86 20.03
N LEU A 256 -8.61 -12.95 20.56
CA LEU A 256 -9.00 -11.59 20.97
C LEU A 256 -9.18 -10.62 19.78
N ASP A 257 -9.16 -11.11 18.54
CA ASP A 257 -9.28 -10.34 17.28
C ASP A 257 -8.23 -9.20 17.17
N LEU A 258 -7.00 -9.44 17.65
CA LEU A 258 -5.87 -8.55 17.43
C LEU A 258 -5.36 -8.70 16.00
N GLY A 259 -4.88 -7.61 15.41
CA GLY A 259 -4.37 -7.68 14.03
C GLY A 259 -3.09 -8.51 13.91
N ASN A 260 -2.82 -9.07 12.72
CA ASN A 260 -1.66 -9.95 12.44
C ASN A 260 -0.33 -9.38 12.97
N ARG A 261 -0.12 -8.05 12.87
CA ARG A 261 1.07 -7.38 13.41
C ARG A 261 1.15 -7.51 14.94
N GLN A 262 0.04 -7.37 15.64
CA GLN A 262 0.02 -7.49 17.11
C GLN A 262 0.22 -8.93 17.55
N CYS A 263 -0.37 -9.90 16.83
CA CYS A 263 -0.13 -11.32 17.08
C CYS A 263 1.33 -11.71 16.81
N GLU A 264 1.97 -11.12 15.79
CA GLU A 264 3.41 -11.32 15.52
C GLU A 264 4.28 -10.70 16.63
N LEU A 265 3.95 -9.50 17.10
CA LEU A 265 4.61 -8.88 18.25
C LEU A 265 4.49 -9.73 19.52
N LEU A 266 3.31 -10.32 19.77
CA LEU A 266 3.07 -11.24 20.89
C LEU A 266 3.90 -12.50 20.76
N ARG A 267 3.99 -13.10 19.58
CA ARG A 267 4.85 -14.28 19.34
C ARG A 267 6.31 -13.94 19.60
N THR A 268 6.79 -12.82 19.06
CA THR A 268 8.16 -12.35 19.29
C THR A 268 8.44 -12.07 20.77
N ALA A 269 7.50 -11.42 21.45
CA ALA A 269 7.62 -11.13 22.87
C ALA A 269 7.60 -12.43 23.71
N GLY A 270 6.77 -13.40 23.36
CA GLY A 270 6.73 -14.71 24.00
C GLY A 270 8.03 -15.51 23.84
N SER A 271 8.68 -15.43 22.66
CA SER A 271 9.99 -16.06 22.45
C SER A 271 11.12 -15.39 23.25
N LEU A 272 11.00 -14.10 23.57
CA LEU A 272 12.06 -13.29 24.19
C LEU A 272 11.75 -12.84 25.62
N HIS A 273 10.61 -13.20 26.20
CA HIS A 273 10.17 -12.66 27.51
C HIS A 273 11.18 -12.88 28.63
N ASP A 274 11.86 -14.00 28.60
CA ASP A 274 12.86 -14.43 29.58
C ASP A 274 14.31 -14.06 29.20
N LEU A 275 14.56 -13.33 28.11
CA LEU A 275 15.89 -13.00 27.60
C LEU A 275 16.82 -12.42 28.68
N GLY A 276 16.25 -11.63 29.58
CA GLY A 276 17.01 -11.02 30.68
C GLY A 276 17.55 -12.00 31.74
N LYS A 277 17.12 -13.25 31.76
CA LYS A 277 17.71 -14.30 32.61
C LYS A 277 19.19 -14.55 32.28
N ILE A 278 19.66 -14.11 31.11
CA ILE A 278 21.08 -14.12 30.75
C ILE A 278 21.94 -13.32 31.75
N GLY A 279 21.35 -12.30 32.36
CA GLY A 279 21.98 -11.48 33.39
C GLY A 279 21.94 -12.07 34.83
N VAL A 280 21.22 -13.18 35.03
CA VAL A 280 21.10 -13.83 36.33
C VAL A 280 22.21 -14.86 36.47
N ARG A 281 22.86 -14.92 37.65
CA ARG A 281 23.92 -15.88 37.93
C ARG A 281 23.38 -17.31 37.98
N ASP A 282 24.16 -18.28 37.49
CA ASP A 282 23.76 -19.70 37.43
C ASP A 282 23.45 -20.33 38.79
N ASP A 283 24.10 -19.87 39.85
CA ASP A 283 23.86 -20.34 41.23
C ASP A 283 22.49 -19.93 41.76
N ILE A 284 21.92 -18.82 41.25
CA ILE A 284 20.59 -18.35 41.56
C ILE A 284 19.57 -18.98 40.58
N LEU A 285 19.88 -18.91 39.28
CA LEU A 285 18.98 -19.39 38.21
C LEU A 285 18.65 -20.88 38.34
N ASN A 286 19.66 -21.70 38.65
CA ASN A 286 19.56 -23.17 38.75
C ASN A 286 19.59 -23.69 40.19
N LYS A 287 19.28 -22.87 41.21
CA LYS A 287 19.30 -23.25 42.63
C LYS A 287 18.28 -24.38 42.89
N PRO A 288 18.72 -25.52 43.47
CA PRO A 288 17.79 -26.57 43.88
C PRO A 288 17.13 -26.19 45.21
N GLY A 289 16.06 -25.40 45.17
CA GLY A 289 15.30 -24.99 46.35
C GLY A 289 14.76 -23.59 46.26
N PRO A 290 14.02 -23.08 47.26
CA PRO A 290 13.48 -21.74 47.24
C PRO A 290 14.60 -20.69 47.26
N LEU A 291 14.40 -19.59 46.54
CA LEU A 291 15.26 -18.42 46.54
C LEU A 291 15.10 -17.63 47.84
N THR A 292 16.18 -17.03 48.35
CA THR A 292 16.12 -16.05 49.44
C THR A 292 15.56 -14.73 48.92
N GLU A 293 15.21 -13.77 49.77
CA GLU A 293 14.67 -12.49 49.30
C GLU A 293 15.71 -11.71 48.47
N GLU A 294 17.00 -11.77 48.84
CA GLU A 294 18.09 -11.13 48.08
C GLU A 294 18.27 -11.79 46.71
N GLU A 295 18.10 -13.09 46.59
CA GLU A 295 18.14 -13.82 45.33
C GLU A 295 16.89 -13.51 44.47
N TRP A 296 15.74 -13.35 45.13
CA TRP A 296 14.52 -12.88 44.46
C TRP A 296 14.66 -11.48 43.93
N GLU A 297 15.31 -10.54 44.60
CA GLU A 297 15.60 -9.21 44.07
C GLU A 297 16.40 -9.28 42.77
N VAL A 298 17.39 -10.15 42.69
CA VAL A 298 18.17 -10.39 41.48
C VAL A 298 17.28 -10.97 40.36
N MET A 299 16.47 -11.99 40.70
CA MET A 299 15.59 -12.65 39.74
C MET A 299 14.54 -11.69 39.21
N ARG A 300 13.94 -10.83 40.03
CA ARG A 300 12.91 -9.85 39.63
C ARG A 300 13.41 -8.79 38.62
N ARG A 301 14.74 -8.69 38.43
CA ARG A 301 15.33 -7.73 37.47
C ARG A 301 15.40 -8.25 36.05
N HIS A 302 15.14 -9.53 35.77
CA HIS A 302 15.26 -10.07 34.43
C HIS A 302 14.31 -9.40 33.41
N PRO A 303 13.06 -8.97 33.72
CA PRO A 303 12.22 -8.30 32.74
C PRO A 303 12.82 -6.96 32.27
N ASP A 304 13.42 -6.18 33.21
CA ASP A 304 14.10 -4.93 32.88
C ASP A 304 15.34 -5.18 32.02
N ILE A 305 16.18 -6.13 32.40
CA ILE A 305 17.42 -6.49 31.66
C ILE A 305 17.05 -6.94 30.25
N GLY A 306 16.04 -7.80 30.10
CA GLY A 306 15.58 -8.28 28.82
C GLY A 306 15.02 -7.17 27.93
N ALA A 307 14.20 -6.29 28.51
CA ALA A 307 13.66 -5.15 27.78
C ALA A 307 14.76 -4.17 27.34
N ASP A 308 15.73 -3.86 28.21
CA ASP A 308 16.86 -2.98 27.88
C ASP A 308 17.72 -3.56 26.74
N MET A 309 17.91 -4.87 26.71
CA MET A 309 18.60 -5.55 25.61
C MET A 309 17.81 -5.43 24.29
N ILE A 310 16.50 -5.59 24.35
CA ILE A 310 15.59 -5.52 23.19
C ILE A 310 15.49 -4.09 22.64
N GLU A 311 15.47 -3.08 23.51
CA GLU A 311 15.39 -1.65 23.13
C GLU A 311 16.58 -1.18 22.29
N GLN A 312 17.75 -1.82 22.42
CA GLN A 312 18.92 -1.51 21.59
C GLN A 312 18.71 -1.84 20.11
N HIS A 313 17.69 -2.65 19.78
CA HIS A 313 17.35 -3.04 18.42
C HIS A 313 16.09 -2.31 17.94
N SER A 314 16.24 -1.33 17.04
CA SER A 314 15.14 -0.49 16.53
C SER A 314 13.96 -1.29 15.96
N ALA A 315 14.20 -2.48 15.41
CA ALA A 315 13.15 -3.37 14.88
C ALA A 315 12.32 -4.06 15.98
N LEU A 316 12.77 -4.08 17.22
CA LEU A 316 12.15 -4.78 18.35
C LEU A 316 11.65 -3.84 19.46
N THR A 317 11.76 -2.52 19.27
CA THR A 317 11.38 -1.51 20.29
C THR A 317 9.92 -1.67 20.77
N GLU A 318 9.01 -2.09 19.91
CA GLU A 318 7.60 -2.34 20.28
C GLU A 318 7.41 -3.60 21.15
N VAL A 319 8.40 -4.51 21.17
CA VAL A 319 8.39 -5.74 21.95
C VAL A 319 8.85 -5.48 23.41
N ALA A 320 9.77 -4.56 23.59
CA ALA A 320 10.38 -4.28 24.89
C ALA A 320 9.38 -3.95 26.03
N PRO A 321 8.34 -3.13 25.83
CA PRO A 321 7.35 -2.89 26.88
C PRO A 321 6.55 -4.14 27.26
N LEU A 322 6.35 -5.08 26.34
CA LEU A 322 5.63 -6.32 26.59
C LEU A 322 6.48 -7.24 27.46
N VAL A 323 7.78 -7.34 27.15
CA VAL A 323 8.75 -8.10 27.92
C VAL A 323 8.98 -7.46 29.29
N ARG A 324 9.13 -6.13 29.40
CA ARG A 324 9.33 -5.43 30.67
C ARG A 324 8.24 -5.71 31.69
N HIS A 325 6.97 -5.78 31.23
CA HIS A 325 5.80 -5.81 32.11
C HIS A 325 5.07 -7.16 32.14
N HIS A 326 5.66 -8.26 31.68
CA HIS A 326 4.98 -9.56 31.62
C HIS A 326 4.75 -10.21 33.01
N HIS A 327 5.45 -9.74 34.06
CA HIS A 327 5.24 -10.15 35.46
C HIS A 327 4.43 -9.11 36.26
N GLU A 328 3.85 -8.09 35.60
CA GLU A 328 2.89 -7.23 36.29
C GLU A 328 1.58 -7.99 36.54
N ARG A 329 0.95 -7.68 37.66
CA ARG A 329 -0.31 -8.28 38.08
C ARG A 329 -1.46 -7.28 37.96
N TRP A 330 -2.62 -7.75 37.64
CA TRP A 330 -3.80 -6.91 37.45
C TRP A 330 -4.10 -6.03 38.67
N ASP A 331 -3.87 -6.54 39.89
CA ASP A 331 -4.08 -5.80 41.15
C ASP A 331 -2.95 -4.82 41.51
N GLY A 332 -1.85 -4.79 40.75
CA GLY A 332 -0.68 -3.94 40.99
C GLY A 332 0.36 -4.53 41.98
N THR A 333 0.22 -5.79 42.36
CA THR A 333 1.21 -6.47 43.23
C THR A 333 2.36 -7.12 42.45
N GLY A 334 2.42 -6.89 41.13
CA GLY A 334 3.45 -7.40 40.25
C GLY A 334 4.74 -6.57 40.25
N TYR A 335 5.65 -6.90 39.34
CA TYR A 335 6.94 -6.24 39.16
C TYR A 335 7.26 -6.11 37.66
N PRO A 336 8.17 -5.21 37.24
CA PRO A 336 9.05 -4.35 38.04
C PRO A 336 8.43 -3.03 38.50
N SER A 337 7.37 -2.55 37.84
CA SER A 337 6.85 -1.17 38.00
C SER A 337 5.61 -1.10 38.89
N GLY A 338 4.99 -2.21 39.30
CA GLY A 338 3.75 -2.27 40.07
C GLY A 338 2.55 -1.65 39.35
N LEU A 339 2.50 -1.80 38.02
CA LEU A 339 1.40 -1.30 37.20
C LEU A 339 0.10 -2.04 37.51
N LYS A 340 -1.05 -1.32 37.46
CA LYS A 340 -2.34 -1.87 37.83
C LYS A 340 -3.36 -1.77 36.68
N GLY A 341 -4.14 -2.85 36.49
CA GLY A 341 -5.27 -2.87 35.59
C GLY A 341 -4.90 -2.55 34.14
N GLU A 342 -5.62 -1.66 33.51
CA GLU A 342 -5.43 -1.28 32.10
C GLU A 342 -4.15 -0.49 31.81
N VAL A 343 -3.45 0.01 32.83
CA VAL A 343 -2.14 0.67 32.67
C VAL A 343 -1.08 -0.31 32.25
N ILE A 344 -1.22 -1.60 32.59
CA ILE A 344 -0.35 -2.68 32.10
C ILE A 344 -0.55 -2.80 30.57
N PRO A 345 0.50 -2.78 29.75
CA PRO A 345 0.40 -3.00 28.31
C PRO A 345 -0.41 -4.26 27.99
N PHE A 346 -1.40 -4.18 27.08
CA PHE A 346 -2.31 -5.29 26.85
C PHE A 346 -1.59 -6.58 26.40
N GLY A 347 -0.54 -6.47 25.60
CA GLY A 347 0.28 -7.61 25.22
C GLY A 347 1.04 -8.23 26.40
N ALA A 348 1.43 -7.44 27.40
CA ALA A 348 2.07 -7.96 28.61
C ALA A 348 1.08 -8.76 29.46
N ARG A 349 -0.20 -8.33 29.54
CA ARG A 349 -1.28 -9.09 30.19
C ARG A 349 -1.52 -10.45 29.53
N ILE A 350 -1.45 -10.50 28.18
CA ILE A 350 -1.55 -11.75 27.41
C ILE A 350 -0.35 -12.66 27.69
N LEU A 351 0.88 -12.12 27.71
CA LEU A 351 2.09 -12.86 28.02
C LEU A 351 2.05 -13.43 29.44
N SER A 352 1.61 -12.66 30.43
CA SER A 352 1.48 -13.10 31.83
C SER A 352 0.58 -14.34 31.96
N VAL A 353 -0.54 -14.37 31.22
CA VAL A 353 -1.42 -15.53 31.21
C VAL A 353 -0.81 -16.72 30.47
N ALA A 354 -0.16 -16.48 29.32
CA ALA A 354 0.47 -17.53 28.52
C ALA A 354 1.64 -18.18 29.23
N ASP A 355 2.52 -17.39 29.84
CA ASP A 355 3.66 -17.87 30.64
C ASP A 355 3.19 -18.68 31.85
N SER A 356 2.22 -18.14 32.61
CA SER A 356 1.67 -18.83 33.77
C SER A 356 0.99 -20.15 33.41
N PHE A 357 0.26 -20.18 32.29
CA PHE A 357 -0.42 -21.40 31.82
C PHE A 357 0.60 -22.47 31.44
N ASP A 358 1.62 -22.13 30.66
CA ASP A 358 2.67 -23.07 30.29
C ASP A 358 3.49 -23.54 31.51
N THR A 359 3.74 -22.62 32.45
CA THR A 359 4.42 -22.94 33.73
C THR A 359 3.64 -23.94 34.58
N ILE A 360 2.31 -23.88 34.59
CA ILE A 360 1.41 -24.72 35.39
C ILE A 360 1.19 -26.08 34.70
N THR A 361 1.03 -26.14 33.40
CA THR A 361 0.69 -27.32 32.62
C THR A 361 1.88 -28.02 31.99
N GLY A 362 3.03 -27.34 31.83
CA GLY A 362 4.27 -27.89 31.27
C GLY A 362 4.95 -28.90 32.19
N ALA A 363 5.64 -29.89 31.59
CA ALA A 363 6.38 -30.91 32.32
C ALA A 363 7.56 -30.31 33.08
N ARG A 364 7.50 -30.28 34.41
CA ARG A 364 8.61 -29.94 35.30
C ARG A 364 9.10 -31.16 36.06
N LEU A 365 10.41 -31.39 36.08
CA LEU A 365 11.10 -32.53 36.71
C LEU A 365 10.79 -32.73 38.20
N TYR A 366 10.25 -31.76 38.91
CA TYR A 366 10.00 -31.77 40.35
C TYR A 366 8.53 -31.74 40.78
N ARG A 367 7.56 -31.61 39.88
CA ARG A 367 6.13 -31.74 40.25
C ARG A 367 5.68 -33.18 40.13
N ARG A 368 5.25 -33.79 41.26
CA ARG A 368 4.70 -35.15 41.32
C ARG A 368 3.37 -35.36 40.56
N SER A 369 2.68 -34.27 40.18
CA SER A 369 1.48 -34.30 39.33
C SER A 369 1.44 -33.08 38.46
N LEU A 370 1.37 -33.27 37.13
CA LEU A 370 1.08 -32.23 36.14
C LEU A 370 -0.40 -31.92 36.22
N MET A 371 -0.75 -30.62 36.17
CA MET A 371 -2.14 -30.23 35.89
C MET A 371 -2.47 -30.49 34.43
N THR A 372 -3.65 -31.01 34.19
CA THR A 372 -4.21 -31.06 32.85
C THR A 372 -4.44 -29.63 32.33
N ALA A 373 -4.59 -29.47 31.02
CA ALA A 373 -4.90 -28.14 30.45
C ALA A 373 -6.13 -27.51 31.08
N ILE A 374 -7.19 -28.29 31.34
CA ILE A 374 -8.42 -27.82 31.98
C ILE A 374 -8.18 -27.37 33.42
N GLU A 375 -7.45 -28.16 34.22
CA GLU A 375 -7.11 -27.76 35.59
C GLU A 375 -6.24 -26.49 35.62
N GLY A 376 -5.34 -26.32 34.67
CA GLY A 376 -4.52 -25.12 34.51
C GLY A 376 -5.36 -23.88 34.19
N VAL A 377 -6.33 -24.01 33.28
CA VAL A 377 -7.27 -22.93 32.96
C VAL A 377 -8.12 -22.57 34.20
N GLU A 378 -8.57 -23.55 34.97
CA GLU A 378 -9.35 -23.30 36.19
C GLU A 378 -8.51 -22.64 37.29
N ASP A 379 -7.23 -23.01 37.46
CA ASP A 379 -6.34 -22.36 38.40
C ASP A 379 -6.10 -20.88 38.06
N ILE A 380 -5.86 -20.58 36.78
CA ILE A 380 -5.72 -19.20 36.27
C ILE A 380 -7.05 -18.45 36.47
N SER A 381 -8.19 -19.08 36.20
CA SER A 381 -9.51 -18.48 36.32
C SER A 381 -9.83 -18.02 37.76
N ARG A 382 -9.39 -18.77 38.77
CA ARG A 382 -9.54 -18.39 40.20
C ARG A 382 -8.83 -17.09 40.57
N ARG A 383 -7.83 -16.68 39.76
CA ARG A 383 -7.01 -15.48 39.97
C ARG A 383 -7.34 -14.35 39.01
N ALA A 384 -8.39 -14.53 38.16
CA ALA A 384 -8.87 -13.48 37.27
C ALA A 384 -9.36 -12.27 38.08
N GLY A 385 -9.02 -11.06 37.64
CA GLY A 385 -9.28 -9.81 38.34
C GLY A 385 -8.32 -9.50 39.49
N HIS A 386 -7.45 -10.44 39.91
CA HIS A 386 -6.37 -10.23 40.86
C HIS A 386 -4.99 -10.26 40.18
N TRP A 387 -4.58 -11.40 39.69
CA TRP A 387 -3.28 -11.53 39.00
C TRP A 387 -3.40 -11.29 37.48
N TYR A 388 -4.51 -11.73 36.87
CA TYR A 388 -4.70 -11.74 35.43
C TYR A 388 -5.87 -10.88 34.97
N ASP A 389 -5.75 -10.33 33.79
CA ASP A 389 -6.84 -9.63 33.11
C ASP A 389 -7.99 -10.61 32.83
N PRO A 390 -9.21 -10.33 33.32
CA PRO A 390 -10.38 -11.20 33.14
C PRO A 390 -10.69 -11.51 31.68
N ASN A 391 -10.45 -10.56 30.75
CA ASN A 391 -10.71 -10.78 29.32
C ASN A 391 -9.73 -11.75 28.69
N VAL A 392 -8.46 -11.70 29.11
CA VAL A 392 -7.44 -12.64 28.63
C VAL A 392 -7.70 -14.03 29.17
N VAL A 393 -8.14 -14.12 30.44
CA VAL A 393 -8.52 -15.40 31.04
C VAL A 393 -9.74 -16.00 30.34
N ASP A 394 -10.73 -15.18 29.98
CA ASP A 394 -11.90 -15.64 29.21
C ASP A 394 -11.49 -16.16 27.82
N ALA A 395 -10.58 -15.47 27.14
CA ALA A 395 -10.04 -15.95 25.87
C ALA A 395 -9.32 -17.31 26.03
N LEU A 396 -8.59 -17.51 27.13
CA LEU A 396 -7.94 -18.79 27.43
C LEU A 396 -8.99 -19.90 27.70
N ARG A 397 -10.07 -19.59 28.44
CA ARG A 397 -11.19 -20.51 28.69
C ARG A 397 -11.85 -20.94 27.39
N ASP A 398 -12.18 -19.97 26.55
CA ASP A 398 -12.87 -20.22 25.28
C ASP A 398 -12.00 -21.03 24.30
N LEU A 399 -10.68 -20.80 24.26
CA LEU A 399 -9.73 -21.64 23.52
C LEU A 399 -9.73 -23.10 23.96
N HIS A 400 -10.13 -23.39 25.19
CA HIS A 400 -10.23 -24.73 25.75
C HIS A 400 -11.67 -25.24 25.86
N GLY A 401 -12.64 -24.57 25.24
CA GLY A 401 -14.05 -24.97 25.21
C GLY A 401 -14.79 -24.84 26.55
N LEU A 402 -14.29 -24.01 27.47
CA LEU A 402 -14.90 -23.77 28.78
C LEU A 402 -15.81 -22.52 28.71
N PRO A 403 -16.93 -22.47 29.47
CA PRO A 403 -17.78 -21.29 29.49
C PRO A 403 -17.05 -20.09 30.09
N GLY A 404 -17.37 -18.89 29.57
CA GLY A 404 -16.77 -17.64 30.03
C GLY A 404 -17.01 -17.36 31.52
N LEU A 405 -16.18 -16.47 32.08
CA LEU A 405 -16.31 -16.01 33.45
C LEU A 405 -17.53 -15.08 33.61
N ASP A 406 -18.29 -15.21 34.69
CA ASP A 406 -19.37 -14.28 35.03
C ASP A 406 -18.77 -13.10 35.85
N ILE A 407 -18.33 -12.05 35.13
CA ILE A 407 -17.73 -10.86 35.73
C ILE A 407 -18.52 -9.63 35.34
N ALA A 408 -19.03 -8.89 36.32
CA ALA A 408 -19.94 -7.76 36.13
C ALA A 408 -19.32 -6.53 35.45
N ASP A 409 -18.04 -6.21 35.73
CA ASP A 409 -17.31 -5.07 35.16
C ASP A 409 -16.13 -5.57 34.34
N ARG A 410 -16.35 -5.77 33.04
CA ARG A 410 -15.30 -6.18 32.11
C ARG A 410 -14.64 -4.97 31.44
N PRO A 411 -13.31 -4.88 31.46
CA PRO A 411 -12.61 -3.87 30.66
C PRO A 411 -12.80 -4.11 29.16
N GLU A 412 -12.78 -3.03 28.34
CA GLU A 412 -12.89 -3.16 26.90
C GLU A 412 -11.63 -3.78 26.27
N VAL A 413 -11.80 -4.88 25.53
CA VAL A 413 -10.71 -5.50 24.76
C VAL A 413 -10.36 -4.61 23.57
N PRO A 414 -9.08 -4.28 23.33
CA PRO A 414 -8.65 -3.57 22.12
C PRO A 414 -8.89 -4.43 20.88
N ARG A 415 -10.06 -4.33 20.26
CA ARG A 415 -10.41 -5.14 19.08
C ARG A 415 -9.78 -4.59 17.80
N ARG A 416 -9.51 -5.47 16.83
CA ARG A 416 -9.01 -5.09 15.51
C ARG A 416 -9.93 -4.04 14.86
N ILE A 417 -9.36 -2.86 14.62
CA ILE A 417 -10.09 -1.77 13.98
C ILE A 417 -9.98 -1.93 12.46
N THR A 418 -11.05 -2.38 11.79
CA THR A 418 -11.13 -2.37 10.33
C THR A 418 -11.56 -0.98 9.82
N ASN A 419 -11.24 -0.64 8.53
CA ASN A 419 -11.69 0.62 7.95
C ASN A 419 -13.21 0.79 8.02
N LEU A 420 -13.96 -0.29 7.78
CA LEU A 420 -15.41 -0.28 7.88
C LEU A 420 -15.90 -0.03 9.33
N ARG A 421 -15.18 -0.56 10.31
CA ARG A 421 -15.49 -0.33 11.73
C ARG A 421 -15.23 1.11 12.15
N VAL A 422 -14.14 1.73 11.64
CA VAL A 422 -13.88 3.17 11.87
C VAL A 422 -15.04 4.02 11.36
N LEU A 423 -15.56 3.72 10.17
CA LEU A 423 -16.70 4.44 9.59
C LEU A 423 -17.98 4.21 10.37
N ARG A 424 -18.29 2.97 10.78
CA ARG A 424 -19.50 2.64 11.53
C ARG A 424 -19.47 3.19 12.95
N ALA A 425 -18.32 3.14 13.61
CA ALA A 425 -18.17 3.64 14.98
C ALA A 425 -18.14 5.18 15.04
N ASN A 426 -17.77 5.86 13.96
CA ASN A 426 -17.62 7.31 13.92
C ASN A 426 -18.47 7.92 12.79
N PRO A 427 -19.81 8.06 12.96
CA PRO A 427 -20.70 8.50 11.89
C PRO A 427 -20.42 9.92 11.39
N ALA A 428 -19.89 10.80 12.24
CA ALA A 428 -19.45 12.13 11.82
C ALA A 428 -18.20 12.06 10.91
N PHE A 429 -17.25 11.17 11.19
CA PHE A 429 -16.13 10.89 10.31
C PHE A 429 -16.58 10.24 9.00
N ALA A 430 -17.54 9.30 9.05
CA ALA A 430 -18.10 8.69 7.84
C ALA A 430 -18.73 9.73 6.89
N ARG A 431 -19.44 10.73 7.45
CA ARG A 431 -19.97 11.86 6.65
C ARG A 431 -18.86 12.72 6.05
N LEU A 432 -17.82 13.04 6.82
CA LEU A 432 -16.64 13.77 6.29
C LEU A 432 -15.97 13.00 5.16
N PHE A 433 -15.75 11.70 5.35
CA PHE A 433 -15.18 10.80 4.36
C PHE A 433 -15.99 10.75 3.07
N ALA A 434 -17.31 10.62 3.17
CA ALA A 434 -18.22 10.64 2.03
C ALA A 434 -18.23 12.01 1.32
N ALA A 435 -18.26 13.13 2.06
CA ALA A 435 -18.22 14.45 1.49
C ALA A 435 -16.92 14.71 0.72
N ILE A 436 -15.76 14.26 1.26
CA ILE A 436 -14.46 14.36 0.58
C ILE A 436 -14.47 13.51 -0.69
N GLY A 437 -14.93 12.27 -0.63
CA GLY A 437 -14.99 11.38 -1.79
C GLY A 437 -15.85 11.94 -2.93
N ILE A 438 -17.04 12.45 -2.61
CA ILE A 438 -17.95 13.02 -3.59
C ILE A 438 -17.38 14.30 -4.21
N SER A 439 -16.86 15.22 -3.41
CA SER A 439 -16.24 16.45 -3.91
C SER A 439 -14.99 16.15 -4.77
N SER A 440 -14.15 15.20 -4.36
CA SER A 440 -12.95 14.81 -5.12
C SER A 440 -13.28 14.06 -6.42
N LEU A 441 -14.46 13.46 -6.53
CA LEU A 441 -14.94 12.83 -7.76
C LEU A 441 -15.32 13.89 -8.81
N GLY A 442 -15.77 15.06 -8.39
CA GLY A 442 -16.15 16.16 -9.27
C GLY A 442 -14.95 16.94 -9.82
N ASP A 443 -13.90 17.17 -9.01
CA ASP A 443 -12.73 17.96 -9.40
C ASP A 443 -12.14 17.61 -10.80
N PRO A 444 -11.98 16.32 -11.22
CA PRO A 444 -11.58 15.95 -12.56
C PRO A 444 -12.52 16.36 -13.68
N LEU A 445 -13.84 16.41 -13.41
CA LEU A 445 -14.81 16.84 -14.41
C LEU A 445 -14.57 18.32 -14.78
N THR A 446 -14.40 19.17 -13.78
CA THR A 446 -14.04 20.59 -14.00
C THR A 446 -12.68 20.72 -14.68
N GLN A 447 -11.67 19.91 -14.31
CA GLN A 447 -10.36 19.94 -14.97
C GLN A 447 -10.50 19.63 -16.45
N VAL A 448 -11.14 18.53 -16.83
CA VAL A 448 -11.34 18.16 -18.24
C VAL A 448 -12.15 19.22 -18.97
N ALA A 449 -13.28 19.67 -18.40
CA ALA A 449 -14.13 20.69 -19.02
C ALA A 449 -13.38 21.99 -19.31
N THR A 450 -12.55 22.45 -18.40
CA THR A 450 -11.78 23.70 -18.55
C THR A 450 -10.68 23.57 -19.58
N LEU A 451 -9.93 22.44 -19.60
CA LEU A 451 -8.91 22.21 -20.61
C LEU A 451 -9.50 22.11 -22.02
N VAL A 452 -10.64 21.42 -22.16
CA VAL A 452 -11.39 21.35 -23.42
C VAL A 452 -11.89 22.74 -23.84
N ALA A 453 -12.39 23.54 -22.89
CA ALA A 453 -12.84 24.91 -23.17
C ALA A 453 -11.72 25.81 -23.66
N ILE A 454 -10.53 25.77 -23.01
CA ILE A 454 -9.35 26.54 -23.42
C ILE A 454 -8.89 26.11 -24.82
N TYR A 455 -8.87 24.79 -25.08
CA TYR A 455 -8.51 24.26 -26.40
C TYR A 455 -9.47 24.70 -27.48
N ASN A 456 -10.77 24.57 -27.24
CA ASN A 456 -11.81 24.98 -28.21
C ASN A 456 -11.76 26.50 -28.50
N ALA A 457 -11.44 27.34 -27.51
CA ALA A 457 -11.31 28.78 -27.67
C ALA A 457 -10.03 29.21 -28.39
N THR A 458 -8.94 28.43 -28.32
CA THR A 458 -7.63 28.84 -28.85
C THR A 458 -7.18 28.06 -30.07
N GLY A 459 -7.71 26.84 -30.26
CA GLY A 459 -7.22 25.89 -31.28
C GLY A 459 -5.81 25.32 -30.96
N LYS A 460 -5.23 25.66 -29.81
CA LYS A 460 -3.84 25.32 -29.43
C LYS A 460 -3.80 24.44 -28.19
N ALA A 461 -3.34 23.21 -28.34
CA ALA A 461 -3.23 22.27 -27.22
C ALA A 461 -2.27 22.74 -26.10
N GLY A 462 -1.19 23.44 -26.43
CA GLY A 462 -0.28 24.01 -25.45
C GLY A 462 -0.87 25.17 -24.62
N ALA A 463 -1.96 25.81 -25.10
CA ALA A 463 -2.63 26.88 -24.38
C ALA A 463 -3.32 26.40 -23.08
N VAL A 464 -3.58 25.08 -22.95
CA VAL A 464 -4.12 24.49 -21.71
C VAL A 464 -3.19 24.68 -20.52
N ALA A 465 -1.89 24.97 -20.76
CA ALA A 465 -0.95 25.37 -19.73
C ALA A 465 -1.44 26.57 -18.90
N LEU A 466 -2.19 27.50 -19.52
CA LEU A 466 -2.78 28.65 -18.80
C LEU A 466 -3.72 28.20 -17.68
N GLY A 467 -4.50 27.14 -17.89
CA GLY A 467 -5.37 26.57 -16.87
C GLY A 467 -4.60 26.00 -15.69
N PHE A 468 -3.56 25.22 -15.96
CA PHE A 468 -2.69 24.65 -14.92
C PHE A 468 -1.90 25.73 -14.17
N ILE A 469 -1.39 26.74 -14.88
CA ILE A 469 -0.69 27.89 -14.26
C ILE A 469 -1.64 28.67 -13.36
N ALA A 470 -2.88 28.94 -13.79
CA ALA A 470 -3.88 29.62 -12.98
C ALA A 470 -4.18 28.85 -11.69
N GLN A 471 -4.33 27.54 -11.76
CA GLN A 471 -4.52 26.70 -10.56
C GLN A 471 -3.31 26.71 -9.64
N ALA A 472 -2.09 26.60 -10.14
CA ALA A 472 -0.89 26.62 -9.35
C ALA A 472 -0.68 28.00 -8.67
N LEU A 473 -0.91 29.09 -9.38
CA LEU A 473 -0.84 30.44 -8.83
C LEU A 473 -1.91 30.67 -7.74
N GLY A 474 -3.16 30.24 -7.97
CA GLY A 474 -4.22 30.32 -6.97
C GLY A 474 -3.86 29.60 -5.66
N THR A 475 -3.27 28.40 -5.78
CA THR A 475 -2.80 27.63 -4.64
C THR A 475 -1.67 28.33 -3.89
N ILE A 476 -0.67 28.92 -4.59
CA ILE A 476 0.46 29.64 -3.96
C ILE A 476 -0.03 30.89 -3.23
N VAL A 477 -0.83 31.70 -3.90
CA VAL A 477 -1.36 32.97 -3.32
C VAL A 477 -2.09 32.69 -2.02
N MET A 478 -2.92 31.64 -2.00
CA MET A 478 -3.72 31.35 -0.82
C MET A 478 -2.92 30.68 0.28
N SER A 479 -2.01 29.77 -0.02
CA SER A 479 -1.18 29.11 0.98
C SER A 479 -0.20 30.08 1.67
N GLY A 480 0.26 31.12 0.95
CA GLY A 480 1.19 32.12 1.49
C GLY A 480 0.51 33.25 2.30
N ALA A 481 -0.66 33.72 1.85
CA ALA A 481 -1.27 34.92 2.39
C ALA A 481 -2.29 34.68 3.52
N LEU A 482 -2.95 33.55 3.56
CA LEU A 482 -4.21 33.39 4.28
C LEU A 482 -4.34 32.12 5.14
N GLY A 483 -3.22 31.46 5.49
CA GLY A 483 -3.22 30.32 6.41
C GLY A 483 -3.94 30.58 7.76
N GLY A 484 -4.10 31.84 8.15
CA GLY A 484 -4.84 32.26 9.35
C GLY A 484 -6.35 32.46 9.17
N ILE A 485 -6.88 32.43 7.93
CA ILE A 485 -8.34 32.58 7.71
C ILE A 485 -9.10 31.33 8.17
N ALA A 486 -8.57 30.16 7.88
CA ALA A 486 -9.18 28.90 8.29
C ALA A 486 -9.39 28.78 9.81
N ASP A 487 -8.57 29.48 10.60
CA ASP A 487 -8.60 29.44 12.06
C ASP A 487 -9.63 30.40 12.68
N ARG A 488 -10.12 31.40 11.91
CA ARG A 488 -11.09 32.39 12.40
C ARG A 488 -12.55 31.94 12.34
N PHE A 489 -12.83 30.92 11.53
CA PHE A 489 -14.20 30.42 11.32
C PHE A 489 -14.36 29.00 11.83
N THR A 490 -15.58 28.62 12.21
CA THR A 490 -15.89 27.21 12.49
C THR A 490 -15.69 26.39 11.20
N ARG A 491 -14.86 25.36 11.25
CA ARG A 491 -14.46 24.54 10.09
C ARG A 491 -15.65 24.07 9.24
N ARG A 492 -16.75 23.66 9.89
CA ARG A 492 -17.97 23.25 9.19
C ARG A 492 -18.54 24.38 8.34
N ARG A 493 -18.79 25.56 8.91
CA ARG A 493 -19.37 26.69 8.18
C ARG A 493 -18.47 27.12 7.03
N LEU A 494 -17.16 27.21 7.27
CA LEU A 494 -16.18 27.57 6.26
C LEU A 494 -16.23 26.62 5.06
N VAL A 495 -16.15 25.29 5.29
CA VAL A 495 -16.15 24.31 4.21
C VAL A 495 -17.49 24.34 3.45
N VAL A 496 -18.63 24.36 4.13
CA VAL A 496 -19.96 24.40 3.48
C VAL A 496 -20.10 25.65 2.60
N THR A 497 -19.74 26.84 3.12
CA THR A 497 -19.85 28.09 2.36
C THR A 497 -18.93 28.07 1.12
N LEU A 498 -17.71 27.56 1.26
CA LEU A 498 -16.75 27.49 0.16
C LEU A 498 -17.14 26.44 -0.89
N GLU A 499 -17.73 25.30 -0.52
CA GLU A 499 -18.25 24.33 -1.46
C GLU A 499 -19.43 24.89 -2.26
N LEU A 500 -20.36 25.57 -1.60
CA LEU A 500 -21.47 26.24 -2.30
C LEU A 500 -20.98 27.36 -3.23
N PHE A 501 -19.93 28.08 -2.81
CA PHE A 501 -19.30 29.10 -3.66
C PHE A 501 -18.64 28.46 -4.91
N ARG A 502 -17.93 27.31 -4.75
CA ARG A 502 -17.39 26.53 -5.88
C ARG A 502 -18.51 26.11 -6.83
N ALA A 503 -19.61 25.57 -6.30
CA ALA A 503 -20.78 25.17 -7.10
C ALA A 503 -21.36 26.35 -7.88
N ALA A 504 -21.53 27.53 -7.25
CA ALA A 504 -22.04 28.74 -7.90
C ALA A 504 -21.13 29.20 -9.07
N LEU A 505 -19.81 29.14 -8.89
CA LEU A 505 -18.86 29.49 -9.96
C LEU A 505 -18.99 28.54 -11.17
N LEU A 506 -19.17 27.23 -10.93
CA LEU A 506 -19.33 26.25 -11.99
C LEU A 506 -20.68 26.38 -12.72
N VAL A 507 -21.76 26.65 -11.98
CA VAL A 507 -23.06 26.96 -12.57
C VAL A 507 -22.97 28.23 -13.44
N MET A 508 -22.29 29.28 -12.98
CA MET A 508 -22.01 30.46 -13.77
C MET A 508 -21.30 30.14 -15.09
N LEU A 509 -20.21 29.32 -15.04
CA LEU A 509 -19.50 28.85 -16.25
C LEU A 509 -20.41 28.08 -17.21
N ALA A 510 -21.29 27.24 -16.66
CA ALA A 510 -22.22 26.46 -17.46
C ALA A 510 -23.28 27.32 -18.15
N LEU A 511 -23.77 28.39 -17.52
CA LEU A 511 -24.81 29.27 -18.02
C LEU A 511 -24.28 30.33 -19.00
N VAL A 512 -23.18 31.01 -18.62
CA VAL A 512 -22.60 32.10 -19.44
C VAL A 512 -21.88 31.55 -20.67
N GLY A 513 -21.35 30.34 -20.56
CA GLY A 513 -20.49 29.71 -21.56
C GLY A 513 -19.00 29.94 -21.27
N PRO A 514 -18.17 28.91 -21.53
CA PRO A 514 -16.78 28.89 -21.15
C PRO A 514 -15.90 29.67 -22.13
N SER A 515 -15.77 30.98 -21.95
CA SER A 515 -14.74 31.77 -22.65
C SER A 515 -13.40 31.71 -21.86
N ILE A 516 -12.29 31.85 -22.55
CA ILE A 516 -10.95 31.81 -21.93
C ILE A 516 -10.81 32.91 -20.86
N TRP A 517 -11.38 34.08 -21.11
CA TRP A 517 -11.35 35.23 -20.19
C TRP A 517 -12.16 34.99 -18.91
N LEU A 518 -13.05 34.02 -18.91
CA LEU A 518 -13.85 33.64 -17.74
C LEU A 518 -13.28 32.37 -17.08
N VAL A 519 -12.89 31.37 -17.87
CA VAL A 519 -12.41 30.07 -17.42
C VAL A 519 -11.12 30.20 -16.59
N VAL A 520 -10.13 30.97 -17.10
CA VAL A 520 -8.81 31.10 -16.44
C VAL A 520 -8.91 31.79 -15.07
N PRO A 521 -9.61 32.96 -14.92
CA PRO A 521 -9.84 33.54 -13.60
C PRO A 521 -10.65 32.65 -12.65
N VAL A 522 -11.66 31.96 -13.15
CA VAL A 522 -12.45 31.04 -12.32
C VAL A 522 -11.61 29.88 -11.81
N LEU A 523 -10.74 29.29 -12.64
CA LEU A 523 -9.78 28.26 -12.20
C LEU A 523 -8.84 28.75 -11.10
N PHE A 524 -8.34 29.98 -11.25
CA PHE A 524 -7.52 30.63 -10.22
C PHE A 524 -8.27 30.73 -8.89
N VAL A 525 -9.53 31.21 -8.92
CA VAL A 525 -10.36 31.34 -7.71
C VAL A 525 -10.72 29.97 -7.13
N LEU A 526 -11.07 28.99 -7.96
CA LEU A 526 -11.36 27.63 -7.49
C LEU A 526 -10.14 27.01 -6.78
N ALA A 527 -8.93 27.20 -7.30
CA ALA A 527 -7.71 26.74 -6.67
C ALA A 527 -7.42 27.46 -5.34
N MET A 528 -7.68 28.77 -5.26
CA MET A 528 -7.60 29.52 -4.00
C MET A 528 -8.55 28.93 -2.94
N VAL A 529 -9.78 28.66 -3.33
CA VAL A 529 -10.79 28.06 -2.43
C VAL A 529 -10.36 26.66 -1.99
N ASN A 530 -9.89 25.84 -2.92
CA ASN A 530 -9.42 24.49 -2.61
C ASN A 530 -8.23 24.48 -1.64
N ALA A 531 -7.31 25.44 -1.75
CA ALA A 531 -6.18 25.62 -0.83
C ALA A 531 -6.60 25.95 0.62
N ILE A 532 -7.84 26.40 0.84
CA ILE A 532 -8.43 26.58 2.18
C ILE A 532 -9.19 25.32 2.61
N VAL A 533 -10.00 24.74 1.72
CA VAL A 533 -10.91 23.64 2.02
C VAL A 533 -10.15 22.37 2.40
N GLN A 534 -9.08 22.05 1.68
CA GLN A 534 -8.31 20.81 1.92
C GLN A 534 -7.68 20.76 3.34
N PRO A 535 -6.92 21.77 3.80
CA PRO A 535 -6.40 21.76 5.17
C PRO A 535 -7.51 21.78 6.22
N ALA A 536 -8.61 22.52 6.00
CA ALA A 536 -9.74 22.57 6.92
C ALA A 536 -10.39 21.20 7.14
N ARG A 537 -10.54 20.41 6.07
CA ARG A 537 -11.05 19.03 6.11
C ARG A 537 -10.08 18.09 6.84
N GLN A 538 -8.78 18.16 6.55
CA GLN A 538 -7.76 17.34 7.22
C GLN A 538 -7.66 17.65 8.70
N ALA A 539 -7.70 18.94 9.08
CA ALA A 539 -7.67 19.37 10.46
C ALA A 539 -8.94 19.01 11.25
N ALA A 540 -10.04 18.63 10.58
CA ALA A 540 -11.25 18.13 11.23
C ALA A 540 -11.12 16.68 11.70
N VAL A 541 -10.27 15.85 11.07
CA VAL A 541 -10.16 14.40 11.33
C VAL A 541 -9.87 14.06 12.79
N PRO A 542 -8.88 14.69 13.48
CA PRO A 542 -8.57 14.37 14.87
C PRO A 542 -9.72 14.64 15.86
N GLY A 543 -10.63 15.56 15.51
CA GLY A 543 -11.82 15.85 16.33
C GLY A 543 -13.01 14.90 16.08
N LEU A 544 -12.90 13.97 15.12
CA LEU A 544 -14.00 13.08 14.71
C LEU A 544 -13.71 11.59 14.97
N VAL A 545 -12.47 11.26 15.32
CA VAL A 545 -12.05 9.89 15.63
C VAL A 545 -11.18 9.88 16.89
N PRO A 546 -11.15 8.77 17.67
CA PRO A 546 -10.24 8.61 18.79
C PRO A 546 -8.75 8.76 18.37
N ALA A 547 -7.89 9.22 19.29
CA ALA A 547 -6.48 9.52 19.02
C ALA A 547 -5.74 8.34 18.35
N GLY A 548 -5.96 7.10 18.81
CA GLY A 548 -5.36 5.89 18.21
C GLY A 548 -5.83 5.54 16.78
N GLN A 549 -6.88 6.21 16.28
CA GLN A 549 -7.42 5.96 14.93
C GLN A 549 -7.09 7.08 13.93
N VAL A 550 -6.51 8.20 14.36
CA VAL A 550 -6.25 9.38 13.51
C VAL A 550 -5.38 9.05 12.30
N GLY A 551 -4.29 8.29 12.50
CA GLY A 551 -3.40 7.89 11.40
C GLY A 551 -4.15 7.06 10.33
N ARG A 552 -4.99 6.12 10.76
CA ARG A 552 -5.81 5.30 9.85
C ARG A 552 -6.87 6.15 9.13
N ALA A 553 -7.54 7.04 9.84
CA ALA A 553 -8.55 7.94 9.25
C ALA A 553 -7.93 8.85 8.18
N ASN A 554 -6.74 9.41 8.41
CA ASN A 554 -6.00 10.20 7.42
C ASN A 554 -5.60 9.38 6.19
N ALA A 555 -5.14 8.14 6.39
CA ALA A 555 -4.82 7.24 5.28
C ALA A 555 -6.07 6.90 4.43
N MET A 556 -7.22 6.68 5.09
CA MET A 556 -8.50 6.46 4.40
C MET A 556 -8.92 7.67 3.57
N VAL A 557 -8.81 8.89 4.10
CA VAL A 557 -9.13 10.14 3.39
C VAL A 557 -8.23 10.32 2.18
N ALA A 558 -6.93 10.09 2.31
CA ALA A 558 -5.98 10.18 1.20
C ALA A 558 -6.28 9.16 0.10
N ALA A 559 -6.54 7.91 0.46
CA ALA A 559 -6.90 6.85 -0.48
C ALA A 559 -8.24 7.14 -1.20
N ALA A 560 -9.25 7.66 -0.46
CA ALA A 560 -10.52 8.05 -1.04
C ALA A 560 -10.37 9.17 -2.07
N GLY A 561 -9.55 10.19 -1.79
CA GLY A 561 -9.27 11.27 -2.73
C GLY A 561 -8.64 10.77 -4.04
N THR A 562 -7.62 9.91 -3.95
CA THR A 562 -6.95 9.32 -5.12
C THR A 562 -7.90 8.46 -5.95
N LEU A 563 -8.66 7.58 -5.29
CA LEU A 563 -9.63 6.71 -5.99
C LEU A 563 -10.77 7.52 -6.61
N ALA A 564 -11.32 8.49 -5.88
CA ALA A 564 -12.37 9.37 -6.39
C ALA A 564 -11.89 10.18 -7.59
N GLY A 565 -10.65 10.67 -7.57
CA GLY A 565 -10.03 11.36 -8.71
C GLY A 565 -9.96 10.46 -9.95
N ALA A 566 -9.48 9.22 -9.81
CA ALA A 566 -9.41 8.26 -10.92
C ALA A 566 -10.81 7.95 -11.51
N VAL A 567 -11.80 7.71 -10.65
CA VAL A 567 -13.20 7.48 -11.05
C VAL A 567 -13.79 8.73 -11.72
N GLY A 568 -13.44 9.92 -11.21
CA GLY A 568 -13.88 11.21 -11.77
C GLY A 568 -13.39 11.43 -13.20
N PHE A 569 -12.12 11.13 -13.51
CA PHE A 569 -11.61 11.16 -14.88
C PHE A 569 -12.33 10.16 -15.79
N GLY A 570 -12.58 8.93 -15.30
CA GLY A 570 -13.37 7.94 -16.02
C GLY A 570 -14.79 8.44 -16.33
N LEU A 571 -15.45 9.06 -15.34
CA LEU A 571 -16.78 9.66 -15.47
C LEU A 571 -16.78 10.83 -16.46
N ALA A 572 -15.74 11.68 -16.43
CA ALA A 572 -15.58 12.76 -17.40
C ALA A 572 -15.51 12.22 -18.83
N GLY A 573 -14.67 11.20 -19.08
CA GLY A 573 -14.59 10.54 -20.39
C GLY A 573 -15.91 9.91 -20.84
N PHE A 574 -16.64 9.28 -19.91
CA PHE A 574 -17.95 8.69 -20.16
C PHE A 574 -19.02 9.75 -20.52
N ILE A 575 -19.09 10.84 -19.77
CA ILE A 575 -20.00 11.97 -20.06
C ILE A 575 -19.68 12.57 -21.43
N LEU A 576 -18.40 12.74 -21.75
CA LEU A 576 -17.98 13.23 -23.07
C LEU A 576 -18.39 12.31 -24.22
N ALA A 577 -18.46 10.99 -23.98
CA ALA A 577 -18.91 10.02 -24.97
C ALA A 577 -20.42 10.07 -25.22
N LEU A 578 -21.21 10.43 -24.20
CA LEU A 578 -22.67 10.44 -24.27
C LEU A 578 -23.28 11.79 -24.71
N THR A 579 -22.52 12.88 -24.65
CA THR A 579 -23.04 14.24 -24.87
C THR A 579 -22.62 14.81 -26.21
N PHE A 580 -23.51 15.65 -26.78
CA PHE A 580 -23.19 16.39 -28.00
C PHE A 580 -22.06 17.39 -27.76
N GLN A 581 -21.20 17.59 -28.74
CA GLN A 581 -19.99 18.40 -28.67
C GLN A 581 -20.23 19.83 -28.16
N SER A 582 -21.38 20.43 -28.48
CA SER A 582 -21.78 21.78 -28.06
C SER A 582 -22.19 21.89 -26.60
N SER A 583 -22.54 20.79 -25.93
CA SER A 583 -22.99 20.76 -24.52
C SER A 583 -22.04 20.09 -23.55
N GLN A 584 -20.99 19.44 -24.05
CA GLN A 584 -20.07 18.61 -23.23
C GLN A 584 -19.51 19.34 -22.00
N THR A 585 -18.93 20.52 -22.20
CA THR A 585 -18.34 21.30 -21.11
C THR A 585 -19.35 21.76 -20.09
N ARG A 586 -20.55 22.15 -20.54
CA ARG A 586 -21.67 22.60 -19.68
C ARG A 586 -22.14 21.47 -18.77
N VAL A 587 -22.32 20.26 -19.31
CA VAL A 587 -22.74 19.09 -18.51
C VAL A 587 -21.70 18.74 -17.46
N LEU A 588 -20.42 18.73 -17.82
CA LEU A 588 -19.34 18.45 -16.84
C LEU A 588 -19.32 19.48 -15.70
N PHE A 589 -19.47 20.78 -15.98
CA PHE A 589 -19.54 21.81 -14.93
C PHE A 589 -20.76 21.64 -14.03
N LEU A 590 -21.93 21.31 -14.58
CA LEU A 590 -23.16 21.10 -13.80
C LEU A 590 -23.10 19.85 -12.92
N VAL A 591 -22.52 18.77 -13.44
CA VAL A 591 -22.34 17.53 -12.65
C VAL A 591 -21.37 17.78 -11.50
N ASP A 592 -20.25 18.49 -11.73
CA ASP A 592 -19.33 18.83 -10.66
C ASP A 592 -19.96 19.83 -9.66
N ALA A 593 -20.68 20.83 -10.11
CA ALA A 593 -21.44 21.72 -9.21
C ALA A 593 -22.38 20.93 -8.30
N ALA A 594 -23.05 19.90 -8.84
CA ALA A 594 -23.89 19.01 -8.04
C ALA A 594 -23.07 18.22 -6.99
N THR A 595 -21.85 17.76 -7.33
CA THR A 595 -21.01 17.08 -6.33
C THR A 595 -20.65 17.99 -5.15
N PHE A 596 -20.37 19.28 -5.40
CA PHE A 596 -20.08 20.26 -4.35
C PHE A 596 -21.32 20.57 -3.49
N VAL A 597 -22.50 20.68 -4.08
CA VAL A 597 -23.76 20.86 -3.34
C VAL A 597 -24.05 19.64 -2.46
N ILE A 598 -23.88 18.43 -2.99
CA ILE A 598 -24.07 17.18 -2.20
C ILE A 598 -23.05 17.09 -1.07
N ALA A 599 -21.78 17.40 -1.34
CA ALA A 599 -20.74 17.42 -0.32
C ALA A 599 -21.04 18.45 0.78
N ALA A 600 -21.50 19.66 0.41
CA ALA A 600 -21.91 20.69 1.36
C ALA A 600 -23.10 20.22 2.23
N ALA A 601 -24.11 19.59 1.62
CA ALA A 601 -25.27 19.04 2.33
C ALA A 601 -24.86 17.95 3.34
N ILE A 602 -23.96 17.05 2.97
CA ILE A 602 -23.43 16.03 3.89
C ILE A 602 -22.65 16.67 5.04
N MET A 603 -21.85 17.72 4.75
CA MET A 603 -21.07 18.45 5.77
C MET A 603 -21.95 19.16 6.80
N LEU A 604 -23.17 19.57 6.47
CA LEU A 604 -24.13 20.14 7.43
C LEU A 604 -24.48 19.16 8.57
N GLY A 605 -24.45 17.86 8.30
CA GLY A 605 -24.70 16.83 9.31
C GLY A 605 -23.51 16.54 10.25
N ILE A 606 -22.37 17.24 10.13
CA ILE A 606 -21.20 17.07 10.98
C ILE A 606 -21.26 18.07 12.16
N PRO A 607 -20.86 17.68 13.40
CA PRO A 607 -20.76 18.60 14.52
C PRO A 607 -19.87 19.82 14.22
N SER A 608 -20.16 20.95 14.82
CA SER A 608 -19.30 22.13 14.68
C SER A 608 -17.96 21.89 15.39
N LEU A 609 -16.89 21.82 14.62
CA LEU A 609 -15.52 21.72 15.12
C LEU A 609 -14.93 23.12 15.28
N GLY A 610 -14.32 23.40 16.43
CA GLY A 610 -13.71 24.70 16.72
C GLY A 610 -12.55 25.04 15.78
N GLY A 611 -12.25 26.33 15.57
CA GLY A 611 -11.05 26.81 14.90
C GLY A 611 -9.81 26.67 15.81
N GLY A 612 -8.62 26.50 15.22
CA GLY A 612 -7.34 26.48 15.95
C GLY A 612 -6.73 27.89 16.09
N THR A 613 -5.84 28.09 17.05
CA THR A 613 -5.23 29.38 17.35
C THR A 613 -3.77 29.55 16.90
N THR A 614 -3.23 28.68 16.05
CA THR A 614 -1.80 28.67 15.68
C THR A 614 -1.54 29.43 14.39
N THR A 615 -1.00 30.65 14.51
CA THR A 615 -0.48 31.46 13.38
C THR A 615 0.98 31.08 13.08
N MET A 616 1.19 30.39 11.97
CA MET A 616 2.52 30.10 11.44
C MET A 616 3.04 31.30 10.63
N ARG A 617 4.11 31.97 11.09
CA ARG A 617 4.78 33.02 10.31
C ARG A 617 5.76 32.44 9.32
N LEU A 618 5.50 32.57 8.01
CA LEU A 618 6.38 32.08 6.92
C LEU A 618 7.71 32.85 6.82
N THR A 619 7.79 34.09 7.37
CA THR A 619 8.98 34.92 7.29
C THR A 619 10.13 34.34 8.12
N GLY A 620 11.20 33.94 7.47
CA GLY A 620 12.39 33.30 8.04
C GLY A 620 12.49 31.78 7.88
N ALA A 621 11.41 31.08 7.50
CA ALA A 621 11.39 29.63 7.27
C ALA A 621 12.30 29.23 6.10
N LEU A 622 12.21 29.95 4.98
CA LEU A 622 13.02 29.75 3.77
C LEU A 622 14.53 29.80 4.06
N ARG A 623 14.98 30.81 4.80
CA ARG A 623 16.40 30.98 5.12
C ARG A 623 16.91 29.88 6.04
N ARG A 624 16.13 29.49 7.04
CA ARG A 624 16.49 28.42 7.98
C ARG A 624 16.52 27.04 7.32
N ALA A 625 15.56 26.73 6.45
CA ALA A 625 15.53 25.45 5.75
C ALA A 625 16.70 25.31 4.75
N TRP A 626 17.08 26.42 4.08
CA TRP A 626 18.22 26.43 3.15
C TRP A 626 19.58 26.41 3.88
N SER A 627 19.64 26.82 5.13
CA SER A 627 20.87 26.77 5.94
C SER A 627 21.23 25.36 6.45
N THR A 628 20.29 24.39 6.36
CA THR A 628 20.54 23.00 6.75
C THR A 628 21.20 22.23 5.60
N ASP A 629 22.50 21.98 5.70
CA ASP A 629 23.32 21.36 4.62
C ASP A 629 22.77 19.99 4.16
N ALA A 630 22.28 19.18 5.09
CA ALA A 630 21.70 17.87 4.80
C ALA A 630 20.36 17.94 4.03
N ALA A 631 19.57 19.02 4.18
CA ALA A 631 18.29 19.18 3.52
C ALA A 631 18.38 19.73 2.08
N ARG A 632 19.44 20.49 1.76
CA ARG A 632 19.62 21.17 0.45
C ARG A 632 19.51 20.22 -0.76
N PRO A 633 20.22 19.05 -0.80
CA PRO A 633 20.13 18.15 -1.94
C PRO A 633 18.71 17.66 -2.20
N HIS A 634 17.96 17.33 -1.14
CA HIS A 634 16.58 16.86 -1.23
C HIS A 634 15.62 17.93 -1.71
N LEU A 635 15.82 19.19 -1.28
CA LEU A 635 15.07 20.35 -1.74
C LEU A 635 15.33 20.63 -3.23
N ALA A 636 16.61 20.59 -3.66
CA ALA A 636 16.99 20.83 -5.04
C ALA A 636 16.46 19.74 -5.98
N ILE A 637 16.62 18.46 -5.61
CA ILE A 637 16.08 17.33 -6.38
C ILE A 637 14.53 17.43 -6.41
N GLY A 638 13.90 17.80 -5.30
CA GLY A 638 12.46 17.98 -5.22
C GLY A 638 11.94 19.07 -6.17
N ALA A 639 12.60 20.21 -6.23
CA ALA A 639 12.25 21.30 -7.14
C ALA A 639 12.49 20.93 -8.62
N MET A 640 13.63 20.35 -8.93
CA MET A 640 13.96 19.95 -10.30
C MET A 640 13.03 18.84 -10.81
N ALA A 641 12.72 17.83 -9.99
CA ALA A 641 11.77 16.79 -10.35
C ALA A 641 10.36 17.36 -10.57
N ALA A 642 9.92 18.29 -9.72
CA ALA A 642 8.62 18.97 -9.87
C ALA A 642 8.58 19.79 -11.17
N PHE A 643 9.64 20.52 -11.49
CA PHE A 643 9.80 21.23 -12.76
C PHE A 643 9.62 20.29 -13.96
N LEU A 644 10.38 19.20 -14.01
CA LEU A 644 10.34 18.24 -15.10
C LEU A 644 8.98 17.54 -15.19
N LEU A 645 8.47 16.99 -14.09
CA LEU A 645 7.19 16.28 -14.07
C LEU A 645 6.02 17.17 -14.49
N SER A 646 6.03 18.46 -14.12
CA SER A 646 4.94 19.36 -14.45
C SER A 646 4.90 19.74 -15.93
N MET A 647 5.97 19.56 -16.69
CA MET A 647 5.95 19.67 -18.15
C MET A 647 5.02 18.66 -18.81
N SER A 648 4.76 17.53 -18.17
CA SER A 648 3.85 16.51 -18.69
C SER A 648 2.39 16.96 -18.74
N PHE A 649 1.94 17.90 -17.92
CA PHE A 649 0.52 18.27 -17.84
C PHE A 649 -0.04 18.79 -19.17
N PRO A 650 0.52 19.86 -19.76
CA PRO A 650 0.06 20.29 -21.10
C PRO A 650 0.44 19.30 -22.19
N ALA A 651 1.57 18.58 -22.03
CA ALA A 651 2.03 17.63 -23.02
C ALA A 651 1.14 16.39 -23.14
N LEU A 652 0.58 15.90 -22.03
CA LEU A 652 -0.34 14.74 -22.03
C LEU A 652 -1.64 15.07 -22.75
N PHE A 653 -2.20 16.26 -22.48
CA PHE A 653 -3.38 16.75 -23.19
C PHE A 653 -3.13 16.86 -24.70
N ALA A 654 -2.04 17.49 -25.09
CA ALA A 654 -1.65 17.66 -26.48
C ALA A 654 -1.41 16.30 -27.18
N LEU A 655 -0.78 15.36 -26.48
CA LEU A 655 -0.52 14.00 -26.99
C LEU A 655 -1.84 13.22 -27.21
N ALA A 656 -2.81 13.34 -26.31
CA ALA A 656 -4.12 12.73 -26.45
C ALA A 656 -4.86 13.23 -27.70
N TYR A 657 -4.82 14.54 -27.95
CA TYR A 657 -5.42 15.16 -29.13
C TYR A 657 -4.66 14.85 -30.44
N LYS A 658 -3.35 14.61 -30.34
CA LYS A 658 -2.53 14.17 -31.50
C LYS A 658 -2.87 12.73 -31.91
N LEU A 659 -3.08 11.85 -30.95
CA LEU A 659 -3.21 10.40 -31.19
C LEU A 659 -4.64 9.92 -31.35
N SER A 660 -5.65 10.75 -31.08
CA SER A 660 -7.06 10.38 -31.13
C SER A 660 -7.92 11.50 -31.70
N THR A 661 -8.85 11.13 -32.56
CA THR A 661 -9.92 12.04 -33.03
C THR A 661 -10.85 12.49 -31.92
N SER A 662 -10.98 11.67 -30.86
CA SER A 662 -11.71 11.96 -29.62
C SER A 662 -10.77 12.40 -28.52
N GLY A 663 -9.96 13.44 -28.76
CA GLY A 663 -8.85 13.87 -27.89
C GLY A 663 -9.20 14.07 -26.42
N ALA A 664 -10.37 14.65 -26.10
CA ALA A 664 -10.82 14.85 -24.72
C ALA A 664 -11.09 13.53 -23.98
N GLN A 665 -11.70 12.56 -24.66
CA GLN A 665 -11.95 11.22 -24.09
C GLN A 665 -10.62 10.47 -23.90
N ALA A 666 -9.73 10.55 -24.89
CA ALA A 666 -8.40 9.97 -24.81
C ALA A 666 -7.59 10.57 -23.64
N TYR A 667 -7.65 11.88 -23.41
CA TYR A 667 -7.03 12.53 -22.26
C TYR A 667 -7.60 12.00 -20.94
N SER A 668 -8.93 11.94 -20.82
CA SER A 668 -9.58 11.39 -19.61
C SER A 668 -9.15 9.95 -19.32
N LEU A 669 -9.03 9.12 -20.35
CA LEU A 669 -8.54 7.74 -20.23
C LEU A 669 -7.08 7.69 -19.76
N LEU A 670 -6.20 8.52 -20.32
CA LEU A 670 -4.79 8.59 -19.92
C LEU A 670 -4.65 9.04 -18.47
N GLU A 671 -5.50 9.93 -17.98
CA GLU A 671 -5.53 10.35 -16.57
C GLU A 671 -6.00 9.23 -15.64
N VAL A 672 -6.95 8.40 -16.06
CA VAL A 672 -7.32 7.17 -15.32
C VAL A 672 -6.12 6.21 -15.22
N VAL A 673 -5.43 6.00 -16.33
CA VAL A 673 -4.25 5.14 -16.41
C VAL A 673 -3.13 5.66 -15.51
N LEU A 674 -2.87 6.97 -15.57
CA LEU A 674 -1.90 7.65 -14.71
C LEU A 674 -2.26 7.45 -13.22
N SER A 675 -3.50 7.69 -12.85
CA SER A 675 -4.00 7.54 -11.47
C SER A 675 -3.88 6.10 -10.97
N ALA A 676 -4.16 5.12 -11.84
CA ALA A 676 -4.00 3.71 -11.53
C ALA A 676 -2.52 3.35 -11.26
N GLY A 677 -1.58 3.85 -12.07
CA GLY A 677 -0.14 3.67 -11.85
C GLY A 677 0.34 4.31 -10.54
N VAL A 678 -0.12 5.52 -10.24
CA VAL A 678 0.16 6.21 -8.96
C VAL A 678 -0.36 5.39 -7.78
N LEU A 679 -1.57 4.83 -7.86
CA LEU A 679 -2.12 3.97 -6.81
C LEU A 679 -1.26 2.73 -6.58
N VAL A 680 -0.85 2.05 -7.64
CA VAL A 680 0.05 0.87 -7.57
C VAL A 680 1.40 1.27 -6.95
N GLY A 681 2.01 2.37 -7.38
CA GLY A 681 3.26 2.88 -6.83
C GLY A 681 3.16 3.20 -5.34
N THR A 682 2.05 3.79 -4.91
CA THR A 682 1.78 4.10 -3.49
C THR A 682 1.67 2.82 -2.65
N ILE A 683 1.04 1.77 -3.17
CA ILE A 683 0.94 0.46 -2.49
C ILE A 683 2.33 -0.18 -2.36
N ILE A 684 3.15 -0.11 -3.40
CA ILE A 684 4.52 -0.66 -3.41
C ILE A 684 5.36 0.04 -2.33
N VAL A 685 5.35 1.36 -2.30
CA VAL A 685 6.12 2.15 -1.30
C VAL A 685 5.63 1.91 0.11
N GLY A 686 4.32 1.82 0.32
CA GLY A 686 3.73 1.57 1.65
C GLY A 686 4.17 0.24 2.29
N ARG A 687 4.63 -0.71 1.48
CA ARG A 687 5.18 -2.01 1.94
C ARG A 687 6.70 -2.00 2.09
N ALA A 688 7.39 -1.06 1.45
CA ALA A 688 8.85 -0.97 1.40
C ALA A 688 9.44 0.07 2.38
N VAL A 689 8.77 0.36 3.49
CA VAL A 689 9.04 1.46 4.44
C VAL A 689 10.45 1.48 5.05
N SER A 690 11.30 0.48 4.84
CA SER A 690 12.70 0.47 5.29
C SER A 690 13.69 1.16 4.31
N ILE A 691 13.23 1.75 3.20
CA ILE A 691 14.10 2.22 2.11
C ILE A 691 13.91 3.74 1.88
N GLY A 692 14.03 4.54 2.93
CA GLY A 692 14.11 6.00 2.81
C GLY A 692 15.49 6.48 2.37
N THR A 693 15.95 6.16 1.18
CA THR A 693 17.26 6.59 0.70
C THR A 693 17.15 7.37 -0.60
N MET A 694 18.12 8.28 -0.82
CA MET A 694 18.33 9.00 -2.08
C MET A 694 18.34 8.06 -3.31
N ARG A 695 18.84 6.83 -3.16
CA ARG A 695 18.85 5.79 -4.20
C ARG A 695 17.44 5.36 -4.61
N THR A 696 16.54 5.18 -3.65
CA THR A 696 15.14 4.82 -3.93
C THR A 696 14.42 5.95 -4.66
N ALA A 697 14.66 7.20 -4.24
CA ALA A 697 14.14 8.37 -4.94
C ALA A 697 14.67 8.42 -6.39
N GLY A 698 15.97 8.17 -6.59
CA GLY A 698 16.59 8.09 -7.91
C GLY A 698 16.04 6.97 -8.78
N ALA A 699 15.79 5.79 -8.21
CA ALA A 699 15.17 4.67 -8.93
C ALA A 699 13.74 5.00 -9.40
N GLY A 700 12.94 5.67 -8.58
CA GLY A 700 11.61 6.16 -8.96
C GLY A 700 11.67 7.15 -10.13
N LEU A 701 12.61 8.10 -10.10
CA LEU A 701 12.83 9.06 -11.21
C LEU A 701 13.29 8.37 -12.48
N LEU A 702 14.21 7.38 -12.40
CA LEU A 702 14.64 6.59 -13.54
C LEU A 702 13.49 5.82 -14.17
N LEU A 703 12.68 5.15 -13.37
CA LEU A 703 11.51 4.43 -13.85
C LEU A 703 10.58 5.38 -14.62
N THR A 704 10.23 6.52 -14.02
CA THR A 704 9.40 7.54 -14.68
C THR A 704 10.05 8.04 -15.96
N GLY A 705 11.34 8.39 -15.94
CA GLY A 705 12.05 8.94 -17.09
C GLY A 705 12.17 7.96 -18.27
N ILE A 706 12.57 6.71 -18.01
CA ILE A 706 12.74 5.69 -19.06
C ILE A 706 11.43 5.42 -19.79
N PHE A 707 10.33 5.23 -19.05
CA PHE A 707 9.04 4.95 -19.66
C PHE A 707 8.38 6.20 -20.28
N SER A 708 8.66 7.40 -19.76
CA SER A 708 8.31 8.66 -20.45
C SER A 708 9.07 8.83 -21.75
N LEU A 709 10.33 8.40 -21.82
CA LEU A 709 11.09 8.40 -23.06
C LEU A 709 10.49 7.41 -24.07
N ALA A 710 10.09 6.23 -23.63
CA ALA A 710 9.43 5.23 -24.47
C ALA A 710 8.12 5.75 -25.10
N MET A 711 7.38 6.63 -24.41
CA MET A 711 6.19 7.27 -24.96
C MET A 711 6.50 8.12 -26.20
N THR A 712 7.69 8.71 -26.32
CA THR A 712 8.07 9.56 -27.45
C THR A 712 8.16 8.81 -28.78
N PHE A 713 8.39 7.50 -28.76
CA PHE A 713 8.43 6.63 -29.93
C PHE A 713 7.07 6.03 -30.30
N SER A 714 6.02 6.34 -29.53
CA SER A 714 4.71 5.75 -29.71
C SER A 714 3.86 6.53 -30.70
N GLN A 715 3.24 5.84 -31.65
CA GLN A 715 2.40 6.43 -32.70
C GLN A 715 0.89 6.18 -32.47
N SER A 716 0.50 5.54 -31.38
CA SER A 716 -0.89 5.26 -31.03
C SER A 716 -1.12 5.37 -29.52
N LEU A 717 -2.39 5.54 -29.15
CA LEU A 717 -2.80 5.81 -27.76
C LEU A 717 -2.46 4.65 -26.79
N LEU A 718 -2.52 3.42 -27.28
CA LEU A 718 -2.35 2.25 -26.43
C LEU A 718 -0.92 2.09 -25.85
N PRO A 719 0.17 2.16 -26.65
CA PRO A 719 1.52 2.15 -26.09
C PRO A 719 1.76 3.31 -25.13
N VAL A 720 1.24 4.49 -25.44
CA VAL A 720 1.31 5.64 -24.54
C VAL A 720 0.64 5.32 -23.19
N ALA A 721 -0.53 4.72 -23.19
CA ALA A 721 -1.24 4.33 -21.97
C ALA A 721 -0.43 3.31 -21.15
N VAL A 722 0.16 2.30 -21.79
CA VAL A 722 0.99 1.29 -21.11
C VAL A 722 2.24 1.92 -20.50
N PHE A 723 2.97 2.72 -21.26
CA PHE A 723 4.17 3.37 -20.77
C PHE A 723 3.87 4.42 -19.69
N LEU A 724 2.77 5.16 -19.84
CA LEU A 724 2.30 6.11 -18.84
C LEU A 724 1.95 5.41 -17.52
N PHE A 725 1.28 4.26 -17.57
CA PHE A 725 0.98 3.45 -16.38
C PHE A 725 2.26 3.11 -15.62
N VAL A 726 3.27 2.57 -16.32
CA VAL A 726 4.54 2.18 -15.68
C VAL A 726 5.33 3.40 -15.20
N ALA A 727 5.38 4.47 -15.98
CA ALA A 727 6.01 5.73 -15.60
C ALA A 727 5.39 6.29 -14.30
N SER A 728 4.05 6.22 -14.20
CA SER A 728 3.30 6.74 -13.05
C SER A 728 3.58 5.99 -11.74
N ILE A 729 4.02 4.73 -11.79
CA ILE A 729 4.46 3.95 -10.61
C ILE A 729 5.69 4.60 -9.97
N GLY A 730 6.59 5.15 -10.76
CA GLY A 730 7.83 5.76 -10.27
C GLY A 730 7.63 7.03 -9.45
N ASN A 731 6.58 7.81 -9.74
CA ASN A 731 6.32 9.09 -9.08
C ASN A 731 6.08 8.96 -7.56
N PRO A 732 5.20 8.10 -7.04
CA PRO A 732 5.06 7.87 -5.59
C PRO A 732 6.35 7.35 -4.95
N ILE A 733 7.09 6.47 -5.64
CA ILE A 733 8.36 5.93 -5.14
C ILE A 733 9.34 7.06 -4.89
N TYR A 734 9.53 7.94 -5.88
CA TYR A 734 10.36 9.13 -5.75
C TYR A 734 9.85 10.07 -4.64
N THR A 735 8.55 10.42 -4.67
CA THR A 735 7.98 11.45 -3.80
C THR A 735 8.09 11.04 -2.34
N VAL A 736 7.70 9.82 -2.00
CA VAL A 736 7.74 9.33 -0.60
C VAL A 736 9.19 9.20 -0.13
N ALA A 737 10.08 8.59 -0.92
CA ALA A 737 11.47 8.42 -0.54
C ALA A 737 12.19 9.77 -0.31
N ASN A 738 12.03 10.74 -1.22
CA ASN A 738 12.62 12.07 -1.07
C ASN A 738 12.03 12.86 0.11
N GLN A 739 10.72 12.69 0.36
CA GLN A 739 10.04 13.35 1.46
C GLN A 739 10.46 12.79 2.82
N THR A 740 10.59 11.48 2.94
CA THR A 740 11.07 10.80 4.15
C THR A 740 12.51 11.21 4.45
N ALA A 741 13.40 11.14 3.46
CA ALA A 741 14.78 11.55 3.62
C ALA A 741 14.93 13.04 4.01
N LEU A 742 14.07 13.91 3.47
CA LEU A 742 14.04 15.32 3.85
C LEU A 742 13.61 15.54 5.31
N VAL A 743 12.62 14.77 5.79
CA VAL A 743 12.15 14.85 7.20
C VAL A 743 13.21 14.31 8.16
N GLU A 744 13.93 13.24 7.76
CA GLU A 744 15.04 12.68 8.53
C GLU A 744 16.24 13.62 8.60
N ALA A 745 16.54 14.32 7.49
CA ALA A 745 17.61 15.32 7.41
C ALA A 745 17.33 16.62 8.18
N ALA A 746 16.09 16.82 8.62
CA ALA A 746 15.66 18.04 9.31
C ALA A 746 15.60 17.83 10.83
N ASP A 747 16.21 18.76 11.61
CA ASP A 747 16.09 18.77 13.07
C ASP A 747 14.62 18.84 13.50
N PRO A 748 14.20 18.12 14.56
CA PRO A 748 12.82 18.07 15.01
C PRO A 748 12.08 19.41 15.09
N PRO A 749 12.66 20.50 15.65
CA PRO A 749 11.99 21.80 15.72
C PRO A 749 11.87 22.51 14.36
N ASN A 750 12.69 22.14 13.36
CA ASN A 750 12.75 22.77 12.05
C ASN A 750 11.94 22.02 10.96
N ARG A 751 11.42 20.81 11.23
CA ARG A 751 10.71 19.97 10.26
C ARG A 751 9.56 20.70 9.56
N GLY A 752 8.74 21.42 10.30
CA GLY A 752 7.64 22.21 9.72
C GLY A 752 8.11 23.31 8.75
N SER A 753 9.20 23.98 9.08
CA SER A 753 9.82 25.03 8.24
C SER A 753 10.40 24.45 6.95
N VAL A 754 11.09 23.30 7.04
CA VAL A 754 11.68 22.57 5.89
C VAL A 754 10.58 22.10 4.94
N MET A 755 9.48 21.56 5.46
CA MET A 755 8.35 21.11 4.65
C MET A 755 7.61 22.25 3.95
N ALA A 756 7.43 23.39 4.63
CA ALA A 756 6.86 24.61 4.02
C ALA A 756 7.75 25.14 2.88
N THR A 757 9.07 25.13 3.08
CA THR A 757 10.06 25.55 2.07
C THR A 757 10.01 24.61 0.86
N ARG A 758 9.97 23.28 1.10
CA ARG A 758 9.80 22.29 0.03
C ARG A 758 8.54 22.58 -0.80
N PHE A 759 7.41 22.82 -0.12
CA PHE A 759 6.15 23.12 -0.82
C PHE A 759 6.29 24.33 -1.74
N THR A 760 6.88 25.42 -1.26
CA THR A 760 7.10 26.65 -2.04
C THR A 760 7.99 26.38 -3.26
N PHE A 761 9.13 25.69 -3.08
CA PHE A 761 10.04 25.38 -4.19
C PHE A 761 9.41 24.46 -5.24
N VAL A 762 8.72 23.42 -4.81
CA VAL A 762 8.00 22.49 -5.70
C VAL A 762 6.93 23.25 -6.51
N GLN A 763 6.11 24.07 -5.89
CA GLN A 763 5.05 24.80 -6.59
C GLN A 763 5.60 25.85 -7.56
N THR A 764 6.63 26.59 -7.17
CA THR A 764 7.26 27.56 -8.07
C THR A 764 7.92 26.88 -9.27
N ALA A 765 8.65 25.80 -9.04
CA ALA A 765 9.26 24.99 -10.09
C ALA A 765 8.20 24.36 -11.02
N SER A 766 7.07 23.91 -10.46
CA SER A 766 5.97 23.37 -11.26
C SER A 766 5.37 24.40 -12.23
N ILE A 767 5.19 25.63 -11.83
CA ILE A 767 4.70 26.70 -12.74
C ILE A 767 5.64 26.90 -13.92
N ALA A 768 6.96 26.95 -13.66
CA ALA A 768 7.95 27.07 -14.72
C ALA A 768 7.91 25.84 -15.64
N GLY A 769 7.80 24.64 -15.09
CA GLY A 769 7.67 23.40 -15.86
C GLY A 769 6.41 23.36 -16.74
N ILE A 770 5.25 23.74 -16.20
CA ILE A 770 4.01 23.85 -16.96
C ILE A 770 4.13 24.86 -18.12
N ALA A 771 4.70 26.03 -17.85
CA ALA A 771 4.89 27.05 -18.87
C ALA A 771 5.80 26.55 -20.00
N ILE A 772 6.94 25.97 -19.68
CA ILE A 772 7.90 25.42 -20.66
C ILE A 772 7.29 24.22 -21.40
N GLY A 773 6.59 23.31 -20.71
CA GLY A 773 5.86 22.21 -21.33
C GLY A 773 4.83 22.70 -22.33
N GLY A 774 4.05 23.73 -21.97
CA GLY A 774 3.07 24.37 -22.87
C GLY A 774 3.71 25.02 -24.09
N LEU A 775 4.85 25.70 -23.93
CA LEU A 775 5.61 26.28 -25.03
C LEU A 775 6.18 25.20 -25.97
N LEU A 776 6.82 24.17 -25.42
CA LEU A 776 7.38 23.07 -26.21
C LEU A 776 6.32 22.34 -27.05
N THR A 777 5.11 22.18 -26.53
CA THR A 777 3.98 21.58 -27.30
C THR A 777 3.53 22.44 -28.49
N GLN A 778 3.91 23.74 -28.53
CA GLN A 778 3.55 24.66 -29.61
C GLN A 778 4.66 24.87 -30.63
N VAL A 779 5.92 24.50 -30.34
CA VAL A 779 7.07 24.67 -31.25
C VAL A 779 6.86 23.93 -32.57
N ASP A 780 6.31 22.72 -32.49
CA ASP A 780 5.93 21.92 -33.65
C ASP A 780 4.56 21.28 -33.40
N PRO A 781 3.51 21.61 -34.19
CA PRO A 781 2.21 21.03 -34.04
C PRO A 781 2.17 19.50 -34.14
N LYS A 782 3.11 18.90 -34.88
CA LYS A 782 3.20 17.43 -35.02
C LYS A 782 4.00 16.78 -33.90
N ASN A 783 5.14 17.35 -33.52
CA ASN A 783 6.13 16.70 -32.63
C ASN A 783 6.27 17.39 -31.29
N GLY A 784 5.70 18.58 -31.08
CA GLY A 784 5.82 19.35 -29.85
C GLY A 784 5.51 18.55 -28.56
N PRO A 785 4.42 17.79 -28.49
CA PRO A 785 4.12 16.96 -27.32
C PRO A 785 5.20 15.89 -27.06
N LEU A 786 5.77 15.29 -28.12
CA LEU A 786 6.83 14.30 -28.01
C LEU A 786 8.15 14.95 -27.60
N ILE A 787 8.45 16.17 -28.10
CA ILE A 787 9.62 16.95 -27.69
C ILE A 787 9.52 17.27 -26.18
N ALA A 788 8.36 17.72 -25.70
CA ALA A 788 8.17 17.99 -24.28
C ALA A 788 8.39 16.73 -23.42
N TYR A 789 7.85 15.57 -23.83
CA TYR A 789 8.11 14.29 -23.17
C TYR A 789 9.57 13.86 -23.27
N GLY A 790 10.25 14.09 -24.40
CA GLY A 790 11.68 13.79 -24.55
C GLY A 790 12.56 14.60 -23.60
N VAL A 791 12.30 15.91 -23.50
CA VAL A 791 13.04 16.80 -22.59
C VAL A 791 12.84 16.40 -21.12
N LEU A 792 11.58 16.20 -20.68
CA LEU A 792 11.31 15.78 -19.31
C LEU A 792 11.91 14.40 -19.01
N ALA A 793 11.84 13.46 -19.95
CA ALA A 793 12.34 12.11 -19.77
C ALA A 793 13.87 12.08 -19.59
N VAL A 794 14.60 12.75 -20.48
CA VAL A 794 16.07 12.87 -20.36
C VAL A 794 16.44 13.56 -19.04
N GLY A 795 15.76 14.65 -18.69
CA GLY A 795 15.97 15.34 -17.44
C GLY A 795 15.74 14.44 -16.21
N LEU A 796 14.68 13.65 -16.19
CA LEU A 796 14.37 12.72 -15.09
C LEU A 796 15.37 11.57 -15.01
N ILE A 797 15.85 11.05 -16.15
CA ILE A 797 16.89 10.02 -16.18
C ILE A 797 18.20 10.57 -15.59
N LEU A 798 18.64 11.75 -16.03
CA LEU A 798 19.85 12.39 -15.51
C LEU A 798 19.75 12.70 -14.01
N LEU A 799 18.60 13.24 -13.57
CA LEU A 799 18.33 13.53 -12.17
C LEU A 799 18.28 12.26 -11.33
N GLY A 800 17.71 11.17 -11.86
CA GLY A 800 17.64 9.86 -11.19
C GLY A 800 19.03 9.24 -11.03
N LEU A 801 19.87 9.29 -12.07
CA LEU A 801 21.27 8.84 -11.99
C LEU A 801 22.08 9.67 -11.00
N PHE A 802 21.90 11.00 -11.00
CA PHE A 802 22.54 11.89 -10.03
C PHE A 802 22.11 11.53 -8.58
N ALA A 803 20.82 11.33 -8.33
CA ALA A 803 20.31 10.96 -7.00
C ALA A 803 20.90 9.62 -6.52
N ILE A 804 21.00 8.62 -7.41
CA ILE A 804 21.64 7.34 -7.07
C ILE A 804 23.13 7.50 -6.77
N ALA A 805 23.84 8.31 -7.55
CA ALA A 805 25.26 8.58 -7.33
C ALA A 805 25.51 9.35 -6.03
N ALA A 806 24.72 10.38 -5.76
CA ALA A 806 24.78 11.16 -4.52
C ALA A 806 24.49 10.31 -3.27
N GLY A 807 23.60 9.33 -3.36
CA GLY A 807 23.31 8.38 -2.27
C GLY A 807 24.43 7.34 -2.01
N ARG A 808 25.53 7.36 -2.76
CA ARG A 808 26.73 6.51 -2.54
C ARG A 808 27.78 7.16 -1.65
N VAL A 809 27.69 8.47 -1.43
CA VAL A 809 28.61 9.17 -0.52
C VAL A 809 28.20 8.80 0.91
N PRO A 810 29.07 8.16 1.73
CA PRO A 810 28.77 7.89 3.12
C PRO A 810 28.48 9.23 3.82
N SER A 811 27.37 9.35 4.50
CA SER A 811 27.14 10.44 5.44
C SER A 811 28.35 10.47 6.39
N ASN A 812 29.05 11.60 6.42
CA ASN A 812 30.27 11.82 7.17
C ASN A 812 30.18 11.22 8.59
N PRO A 813 31.11 10.34 9.04
CA PRO A 813 31.03 9.68 10.35
C PRO A 813 31.25 10.63 11.54
N LEU A 814 31.38 11.95 11.31
CA LEU A 814 31.62 12.96 12.36
C LEU A 814 30.43 13.20 13.31
N HIS A 815 29.23 12.70 13.00
CA HIS A 815 28.10 12.79 13.96
C HIS A 815 28.07 11.61 14.94
N GLY A 816 28.68 10.47 14.62
CA GLY A 816 28.87 9.37 15.56
C GLY A 816 29.89 9.69 16.67
N SER A 817 30.98 10.37 16.31
CA SER A 817 32.05 10.72 17.26
C SER A 817 31.64 11.78 18.30
N ALA A 818 30.80 12.74 17.92
CA ALA A 818 30.30 13.75 18.85
C ALA A 818 29.31 13.19 19.88
N TYR A 819 28.54 12.15 19.50
CA TYR A 819 27.63 11.45 20.42
C TYR A 819 28.39 10.49 21.34
N GLU A 820 29.42 9.82 20.83
CA GLU A 820 30.33 8.99 21.64
C GLU A 820 31.18 9.84 22.59
N GLU A 821 31.69 10.99 22.15
CA GLU A 821 32.41 11.95 23.01
C GLU A 821 31.50 12.57 24.09
N ALA A 822 30.26 12.94 23.75
CA ALA A 822 29.30 13.44 24.72
C ALA A 822 28.88 12.33 25.71
N THR A 823 28.77 11.09 25.27
CA THR A 823 28.46 9.94 26.16
C THR A 823 29.64 9.56 27.04
N MET A 824 30.86 9.63 26.52
CA MET A 824 32.07 9.44 27.33
C MET A 824 32.33 10.59 28.34
N GLN A 825 32.03 11.84 27.96
CA GLN A 825 32.12 12.99 28.89
C GLN A 825 31.02 12.93 29.96
N ALA A 826 29.82 12.49 29.64
CA ALA A 826 28.76 12.24 30.62
C ALA A 826 29.10 11.08 31.56
N ALA A 827 29.70 10.01 31.05
CA ALA A 827 30.18 8.89 31.89
C ALA A 827 31.38 9.27 32.77
N ALA A 828 32.24 10.21 32.35
CA ALA A 828 33.37 10.74 33.13
C ALA A 828 32.95 11.76 34.19
N ALA A 829 31.78 12.38 34.09
CA ALA A 829 31.26 13.40 34.99
C ALA A 829 30.53 12.83 36.23
N HIS A 830 30.27 11.52 36.29
CA HIS A 830 29.72 10.90 37.50
C HIS A 830 30.84 10.45 38.44
N PRO A 831 31.00 11.08 39.62
CA PRO A 831 31.97 10.63 40.61
C PRO A 831 31.55 9.26 41.15
N ARG A 832 32.48 8.30 41.09
CA ARG A 832 32.34 7.01 41.77
C ARG A 832 32.07 7.26 43.27
N VAL A 833 30.83 7.04 43.67
CA VAL A 833 30.54 6.87 45.10
C VAL A 833 31.12 5.52 45.53
N LYS A 834 32.06 5.60 46.52
CA LYS A 834 32.69 4.46 47.16
C LYS A 834 31.68 3.60 47.91
#